data_902a3d85b69ab77b7e59a418127d7019
#
_entry.id   902a3d85b69ab77b7e59a418127d7019
#
_cell.length_a   1.000
_cell.length_b   1.000
_cell.length_c   1.000
_cell.angle_alpha   90.00
_cell.angle_beta   90.00
_cell.angle_gamma   90.00
#
_symmetry.space_group_name_H-M   'P 1'
#
loop_
_entity.id
_entity.type
_entity.pdbx_description
1 polymer ?
#
loop_
_entity_poly.entity_id
_entity_poly.type
_entity_poly.pdbx_seq_one_letter_code
_entity_poly.pdbx_strand_id
1 'polypeptide(L)'
;MNNIKNKISVWAVFACLMVPATASWAQEATSSAVRTSDEEEVIDLGYLTLPKRAVTGAVSSVSGTELRKSPDASLPKTFAGRFSGLTTRETDAELSRGGFSTETMGMSWWIRGLSTVNGTTPMVILDGVLCPNTNYVYLSPDEIESVTVLKDAAVLSLYGIQGANGVISIKTKRGRVGKTDVTVTFDQSLQQMTRRPLFVNSGEYVELRNQAGYNDGLGKYSQFSPSDVEQFRAGGNELYPNNNWYDMFVRPLTFMSRAGVTVRGGSEKVQYFSNVNYMHQQSPFKTTEEPSSQYNPEPQNDWFNFRSNVDVKFTSYLKGFLRLAGNVKNEKTTGYSNAAVYDHLFNLPPTMYGPLTPSGDGYENGGQVVTHDDEGTPVYGMLNRSGYIKNLYVNITAQAGLNMDLGFLTKGLSIGGLMAYQTSTLNQTRTTQDFERYIRTKDMSGLYFTQKGSSLNSPLKYAKSSTMDYNLNLYAHANYNRTFGDHSIDAMGYIFYQKQELQKSNLPYKRESMGATATYGYKNRYFIKADVGYSGSEQFHPDKRYVATPAISGAWIVSDEAFMKDIEWLSYLKLRASYGITANDQFGGARYLYLDYIDINGNEGLKGNPNLSAEKMKKQNYGIELGLFNELNVSFDWYKSRCDNMLVSSAGTVPQYQGVSLDNYPKTNGGKMDNYGYEIEAMYEKRLNDDWSFHVGGSFSFNKNKVISVNESPYSSDYAYRLRTEGYTSGQVWGYLIDYSNGNGMFNFKEELEASGLTYAFGTPRVGDFIYQDLNGDKMIDEKDIAPIGYSRIPRQSYHLTAGFKYKGLEVSLLFQGVNKVSTVASGIGVYEYAYQGVFSDIHQHAWTQERWNNGEKIEYPALSLNESTNHVANSFFVWNASYLRLKNMEIAYTLPKHISKKVCAENIRFSLSGQNLLTFDKMRSKYIDPEIGTMGDFQPYRVYNIGVSLTF
;
A
#
# COMPACT_ATOMS: atom_id res chain seq x y z
N MET A 1 42.15 -4.07 -12.22
CA MET A 1 41.87 -5.36 -12.89
C MET A 1 40.95 -6.30 -12.11
N ASN A 2 40.42 -5.90 -10.97
CA ASN A 2 39.51 -6.77 -10.16
C ASN A 2 38.01 -6.56 -10.41
N ASN A 3 37.64 -5.57 -11.21
CA ASN A 3 36.21 -5.27 -11.49
C ASN A 3 35.58 -6.04 -12.68
N ILE A 4 36.35 -6.84 -13.39
CA ILE A 4 35.85 -7.61 -14.54
C ILE A 4 35.50 -9.05 -14.15
N LYS A 5 36.10 -9.61 -13.08
CA LYS A 5 35.83 -11.00 -12.66
C LYS A 5 34.49 -11.22 -12.00
N ASN A 6 33.88 -10.21 -11.38
CA ASN A 6 32.56 -10.34 -10.74
C ASN A 6 31.35 -10.16 -11.71
N LYS A 7 31.58 -9.63 -12.91
CA LYS A 7 30.55 -9.56 -13.95
C LYS A 7 30.46 -10.81 -14.83
N ILE A 8 31.48 -11.65 -14.82
CA ILE A 8 31.52 -12.87 -15.64
C ILE A 8 30.80 -14.05 -14.95
N SER A 9 30.67 -14.07 -13.63
CA SER A 9 30.00 -15.17 -12.91
C SER A 9 28.48 -15.20 -13.09
N VAL A 10 27.85 -14.08 -13.41
CA VAL A 10 26.40 -14.02 -13.68
C VAL A 10 26.08 -14.56 -15.07
N TRP A 11 26.97 -14.40 -16.05
CA TRP A 11 26.80 -14.92 -17.41
C TRP A 11 27.07 -16.43 -17.53
N ALA A 12 27.88 -17.00 -16.65
CA ALA A 12 28.15 -18.45 -16.65
C ALA A 12 26.97 -19.32 -16.19
N VAL A 13 26.07 -18.77 -15.37
CA VAL A 13 24.83 -19.45 -14.98
C VAL A 13 23.80 -19.46 -16.13
N PHE A 14 23.86 -18.46 -17.03
CA PHE A 14 23.01 -18.42 -18.21
C PHE A 14 23.41 -19.41 -19.31
N ALA A 15 24.67 -19.80 -19.36
CA ALA A 15 25.20 -20.68 -20.41
C ALA A 15 24.91 -22.19 -20.15
N CYS A 16 24.63 -22.61 -18.93
CA CYS A 16 24.37 -24.00 -18.57
C CYS A 16 22.93 -24.49 -18.80
N LEU A 17 22.01 -23.66 -19.26
CA LEU A 17 20.61 -24.01 -19.51
C LEU A 17 20.26 -24.17 -21.00
N MET A 18 21.22 -24.10 -21.91
CA MET A 18 21.01 -24.35 -23.33
C MET A 18 21.37 -25.81 -23.68
N VAL A 19 20.42 -26.71 -23.51
CA VAL A 19 20.46 -28.04 -24.15
C VAL A 19 19.90 -27.89 -25.56
N PRO A 20 20.59 -28.30 -26.63
CA PRO A 20 20.06 -28.18 -27.98
C PRO A 20 18.93 -29.17 -28.20
N ALA A 21 17.72 -28.69 -28.36
CA ALA A 21 16.60 -29.44 -28.84
C ALA A 21 16.69 -29.54 -30.37
N THR A 22 16.92 -30.71 -30.91
CA THR A 22 16.84 -31.00 -32.35
C THR A 22 15.43 -30.74 -32.87
N ALA A 23 15.34 -29.89 -33.87
CA ALA A 23 14.10 -29.50 -34.53
C ALA A 23 13.58 -30.66 -35.40
N SER A 24 12.34 -31.08 -35.17
CA SER A 24 11.52 -31.76 -36.13
C SER A 24 10.38 -30.87 -36.56
N TRP A 25 10.30 -30.62 -37.85
CA TRP A 25 9.26 -29.77 -38.50
C TRP A 25 7.93 -30.55 -38.51
N ALA A 26 6.90 -29.97 -37.96
CA ALA A 26 5.51 -30.25 -38.28
C ALA A 26 4.72 -28.97 -38.29
N GLN A 27 4.05 -28.73 -39.38
CA GLN A 27 3.19 -27.60 -39.74
C GLN A 27 1.84 -27.67 -39.03
N GLU A 28 1.21 -26.48 -38.94
CA GLU A 28 -0.17 -26.15 -38.58
C GLU A 28 -0.46 -26.07 -37.07
N ALA A 29 -1.09 -25.06 -36.55
CA ALA A 29 -2.14 -24.17 -37.01
C ALA A 29 -2.12 -22.86 -36.16
N THR A 30 -2.33 -21.78 -36.84
CA THR A 30 -2.67 -20.48 -36.23
C THR A 30 -4.04 -20.55 -35.58
N SER A 31 -4.13 -20.34 -34.29
CA SER A 31 -5.36 -19.81 -33.69
C SER A 31 -5.04 -18.63 -32.80
N SER A 32 -5.19 -17.45 -33.34
CA SER A 32 -5.69 -16.35 -32.55
C SER A 32 -7.05 -16.82 -32.03
N ALA A 33 -7.10 -17.32 -30.82
CA ALA A 33 -8.35 -17.78 -30.26
C ALA A 33 -9.28 -16.56 -30.12
N VAL A 34 -10.12 -16.37 -31.11
CA VAL A 34 -11.46 -15.87 -30.92
C VAL A 34 -12.03 -16.77 -29.84
N ARG A 35 -12.36 -16.25 -28.66
CA ARG A 35 -13.17 -16.98 -27.70
C ARG A 35 -14.45 -17.35 -28.45
N THR A 36 -14.53 -18.60 -28.84
CA THR A 36 -15.79 -19.17 -29.27
C THR A 36 -16.68 -19.17 -28.03
N SER A 37 -17.97 -18.91 -28.22
CA SER A 37 -19.02 -18.77 -27.21
C SER A 37 -19.20 -19.97 -26.26
N ASP A 38 -18.33 -20.94 -26.26
CA ASP A 38 -18.52 -22.24 -25.59
C ASP A 38 -17.51 -22.51 -24.45
N GLU A 39 -16.47 -21.70 -24.23
CA GLU A 39 -15.65 -21.82 -23.03
C GLU A 39 -16.22 -20.91 -21.94
N GLU A 40 -16.97 -21.49 -21.02
CA GLU A 40 -17.54 -20.79 -19.86
C GLU A 40 -16.43 -20.19 -19.00
N GLU A 41 -16.46 -18.87 -18.80
CA GLU A 41 -15.48 -18.14 -17.95
C GLU A 41 -15.51 -18.71 -16.53
N VAL A 42 -14.39 -19.24 -16.06
CA VAL A 42 -14.23 -19.84 -14.73
C VAL A 42 -13.59 -18.81 -13.79
N ILE A 43 -14.22 -18.59 -12.65
CA ILE A 43 -13.74 -17.68 -11.61
C ILE A 43 -13.01 -18.47 -10.51
N ASP A 44 -11.80 -18.05 -10.20
CA ASP A 44 -11.02 -18.58 -9.08
C ASP A 44 -11.48 -17.92 -7.76
N LEU A 45 -11.99 -18.74 -6.86
CA LEU A 45 -12.41 -18.34 -5.51
C LEU A 45 -11.40 -18.80 -4.44
N GLY A 46 -10.17 -19.12 -4.82
CA GLY A 46 -9.08 -19.58 -3.95
C GLY A 46 -9.14 -21.09 -3.66
N TYR A 47 -10.03 -21.55 -2.80
CA TYR A 47 -10.17 -22.98 -2.50
C TYR A 47 -10.94 -23.76 -3.54
N LEU A 48 -11.76 -23.09 -4.33
CA LEU A 48 -12.55 -23.69 -5.40
C LEU A 48 -12.63 -22.78 -6.62
N THR A 49 -12.96 -23.34 -7.76
CA THR A 49 -13.24 -22.59 -8.99
C THR A 49 -14.66 -22.90 -9.44
N LEU A 50 -15.41 -21.89 -9.85
CA LEU A 50 -16.78 -22.05 -10.34
C LEU A 50 -16.94 -21.36 -11.69
N PRO A 51 -17.82 -21.89 -12.58
CA PRO A 51 -18.29 -21.14 -13.75
C PRO A 51 -18.89 -19.81 -13.32
N LYS A 52 -18.64 -18.72 -14.05
CA LYS A 52 -19.14 -17.37 -13.75
C LYS A 52 -20.65 -17.33 -13.51
N ARG A 53 -21.40 -18.14 -14.27
CA ARG A 53 -22.85 -18.26 -14.11
C ARG A 53 -23.25 -18.78 -12.73
N ALA A 54 -22.49 -19.71 -12.17
CA ALA A 54 -22.75 -20.34 -10.87
C ALA A 54 -22.20 -19.53 -9.67
N VAL A 55 -21.43 -18.47 -9.90
CA VAL A 55 -20.93 -17.61 -8.82
C VAL A 55 -22.07 -16.78 -8.27
N THR A 56 -22.42 -17.01 -7.01
CA THR A 56 -23.53 -16.33 -6.30
C THR A 56 -23.05 -15.13 -5.49
N GLY A 57 -21.74 -14.97 -5.30
CA GLY A 57 -21.13 -13.92 -4.51
C GLY A 57 -20.54 -12.79 -5.34
N ALA A 58 -20.22 -11.68 -4.67
CA ALA A 58 -19.58 -10.52 -5.28
C ALA A 58 -18.07 -10.72 -5.40
N VAL A 59 -17.56 -10.66 -6.62
CA VAL A 59 -16.12 -10.79 -6.94
C VAL A 59 -15.70 -9.75 -7.97
N SER A 60 -14.40 -9.45 -8.00
CA SER A 60 -13.78 -8.66 -9.07
C SER A 60 -12.47 -9.30 -9.46
N SER A 61 -12.23 -9.57 -10.73
CA SER A 61 -11.07 -10.32 -11.20
C SER A 61 -10.33 -9.55 -12.30
N VAL A 62 -8.99 -9.60 -12.25
CA VAL A 62 -8.11 -8.96 -13.24
C VAL A 62 -7.03 -9.97 -13.66
N SER A 63 -6.72 -10.02 -14.95
CA SER A 63 -5.67 -10.89 -15.49
C SER A 63 -4.27 -10.37 -15.18
N GLY A 64 -3.28 -11.27 -15.12
CA GLY A 64 -1.88 -10.89 -15.02
C GLY A 64 -1.39 -10.02 -16.18
N THR A 65 -2.00 -10.16 -17.35
CA THR A 65 -1.70 -9.33 -18.54
C THR A 65 -2.06 -7.87 -18.31
N GLU A 66 -3.19 -7.60 -17.65
CA GLU A 66 -3.59 -6.22 -17.30
C GLU A 66 -2.68 -5.64 -16.21
N LEU A 67 -2.25 -6.45 -15.25
CA LEU A 67 -1.32 -6.01 -14.22
C LEU A 67 0.06 -5.67 -14.80
N ARG A 68 0.49 -6.41 -15.84
CA ARG A 68 1.79 -6.21 -16.53
C ARG A 68 1.92 -4.84 -17.21
N LYS A 69 0.80 -4.19 -17.55
CA LYS A 69 0.80 -2.84 -18.14
C LYS A 69 1.33 -1.78 -17.16
N SER A 70 1.33 -2.06 -15.85
CA SER A 70 1.89 -1.18 -14.82
C SER A 70 3.39 -1.46 -14.64
N PRO A 71 4.27 -0.49 -14.88
CA PRO A 71 5.71 -0.65 -14.76
C PRO A 71 6.22 -0.56 -13.30
N ASP A 72 5.38 -0.83 -12.32
CA ASP A 72 5.78 -0.75 -10.92
C ASP A 72 6.66 -1.94 -10.49
N ALA A 73 7.48 -1.72 -9.48
CA ALA A 73 8.35 -2.74 -8.92
C ALA A 73 7.59 -3.72 -7.99
N SER A 74 6.51 -3.25 -7.37
CA SER A 74 5.74 -3.98 -6.36
C SER A 74 4.38 -4.41 -6.93
N LEU A 75 4.04 -5.70 -6.78
CA LEU A 75 2.74 -6.21 -7.21
C LEU A 75 1.55 -5.47 -6.58
N PRO A 76 1.49 -5.20 -5.26
CA PRO A 76 0.39 -4.45 -4.65
C PRO A 76 0.09 -3.10 -5.29
N LYS A 77 1.12 -2.38 -5.74
CA LYS A 77 0.94 -1.08 -6.40
C LYS A 77 0.25 -1.19 -7.76
N THR A 78 0.36 -2.36 -8.41
CA THR A 78 -0.34 -2.62 -9.68
C THR A 78 -1.85 -2.81 -9.52
N PHE A 79 -2.36 -3.03 -8.30
CA PHE A 79 -3.79 -3.24 -8.04
C PHE A 79 -4.60 -1.93 -8.03
N ALA A 80 -3.94 -0.81 -7.82
CA ALA A 80 -4.57 0.49 -7.71
C ALA A 80 -5.40 0.83 -8.96
N GLY A 81 -6.70 1.11 -8.75
CA GLY A 81 -7.64 1.48 -9.81
C GLY A 81 -8.05 0.33 -10.74
N ARG A 82 -7.86 -0.95 -10.36
CA ARG A 82 -8.21 -2.09 -11.23
C ARG A 82 -9.35 -2.97 -10.72
N PHE A 83 -9.68 -2.86 -9.45
CA PHE A 83 -10.71 -3.72 -8.85
C PHE A 83 -11.85 -2.88 -8.28
N SER A 84 -13.07 -3.22 -8.63
CA SER A 84 -14.27 -2.65 -8.00
C SER A 84 -14.32 -3.08 -6.53
N GLY A 85 -14.57 -2.11 -5.63
CA GLY A 85 -14.65 -2.35 -4.18
C GLY A 85 -13.33 -2.49 -3.45
N LEU A 86 -12.19 -2.43 -4.13
CA LEU A 86 -10.86 -2.36 -3.53
C LEU A 86 -10.39 -0.90 -3.52
N THR A 87 -10.29 -0.32 -2.34
CA THR A 87 -9.69 1.00 -2.14
C THR A 87 -8.22 0.83 -1.77
N THR A 88 -7.35 1.55 -2.47
CA THR A 88 -5.91 1.54 -2.24
C THR A 88 -5.43 2.94 -1.89
N ARG A 89 -4.37 3.03 -1.11
CA ARG A 89 -3.65 4.27 -0.82
C ARG A 89 -2.16 3.97 -0.74
N GLU A 90 -1.38 4.75 -1.45
CA GLU A 90 0.07 4.72 -1.33
C GLU A 90 0.48 5.49 -0.07
N THR A 91 1.19 4.83 0.84
CA THR A 91 1.60 5.40 2.13
C THR A 91 3.08 5.73 2.18
N ASP A 92 3.85 5.14 1.26
CA ASP A 92 5.28 5.36 1.13
C ASP A 92 5.76 4.91 -0.26
N ALA A 93 6.57 5.73 -0.90
CA ALA A 93 7.19 5.38 -2.17
C ALA A 93 8.50 4.60 -2.00
N GLU A 94 9.05 4.55 -0.79
CA GLU A 94 10.30 3.85 -0.55
C GLU A 94 10.15 2.33 -0.66
N LEU A 95 10.90 1.73 -1.59
CA LEU A 95 10.90 0.28 -1.81
C LEU A 95 11.74 -0.48 -0.79
N SER A 96 12.58 0.20 -0.03
CA SER A 96 13.44 -0.40 1.00
C SER A 96 12.69 -0.70 2.31
N ARG A 97 11.54 -0.11 2.54
CA ARG A 97 10.71 -0.33 3.74
C ARG A 97 10.04 -1.71 3.83
N GLY A 98 10.27 -2.58 2.87
CA GLY A 98 9.75 -3.94 2.86
C GLY A 98 10.46 -4.88 3.83
N GLY A 99 10.55 -4.49 5.10
CA GLY A 99 10.82 -5.42 6.19
C GLY A 99 9.64 -6.36 6.41
N PHE A 100 9.73 -7.29 7.37
CA PHE A 100 8.65 -8.18 7.80
C PHE A 100 7.38 -7.46 8.33
N SER A 101 7.21 -6.19 8.03
CA SER A 101 6.05 -5.40 8.39
C SER A 101 4.85 -5.84 7.54
N THR A 102 3.71 -5.92 8.18
CA THR A 102 2.40 -6.23 7.57
C THR A 102 1.94 -5.15 6.57
N GLU A 103 2.68 -4.08 6.42
CA GLU A 103 2.44 -3.04 5.44
C GLU A 103 3.01 -3.48 4.09
N THR A 104 2.17 -3.52 3.12
CA THR A 104 2.38 -4.03 1.76
C THR A 104 3.27 -3.11 0.94
N MET A 105 4.55 -2.98 1.29
CA MET A 105 5.53 -2.12 0.60
C MET A 105 4.97 -0.74 0.25
N GLY A 106 4.55 0.01 1.26
CA GLY A 106 4.04 1.35 1.09
C GLY A 106 2.63 1.46 0.49
N MET A 107 1.83 0.38 0.57
CA MET A 107 0.42 0.38 0.16
C MET A 107 -0.49 -0.03 1.31
N SER A 108 -1.54 0.72 1.53
CA SER A 108 -2.69 0.28 2.33
C SER A 108 -3.86 -0.03 1.40
N TRP A 109 -4.62 -1.06 1.73
CA TRP A 109 -5.78 -1.49 0.95
C TRP A 109 -6.93 -1.98 1.82
N TRP A 110 -8.15 -1.74 1.36
CA TRP A 110 -9.38 -2.10 2.04
C TRP A 110 -10.40 -2.61 1.03
N ILE A 111 -11.01 -3.74 1.33
CA ILE A 111 -12.13 -4.26 0.55
C ILE A 111 -13.42 -3.76 1.21
N ARG A 112 -14.15 -2.91 0.48
CA ARG A 112 -15.42 -2.29 0.95
C ARG A 112 -15.26 -1.46 2.24
N GLY A 113 -14.08 -0.85 2.46
CA GLY A 113 -13.80 -0.04 3.64
C GLY A 113 -13.58 -0.85 4.92
N LEU A 114 -13.93 -0.29 6.07
CA LEU A 114 -13.71 -0.91 7.38
C LEU A 114 -14.99 -1.53 7.95
N SER A 115 -14.92 -2.80 8.35
CA SER A 115 -15.98 -3.50 9.09
C SER A 115 -15.64 -3.71 10.58
N THR A 116 -14.40 -3.42 10.98
CA THR A 116 -13.89 -3.45 12.35
C THR A 116 -12.76 -2.43 12.49
N VAL A 117 -12.38 -2.11 13.72
CA VAL A 117 -11.19 -1.29 14.02
C VAL A 117 -9.93 -2.14 14.23
N ASN A 118 -10.08 -3.47 14.28
CA ASN A 118 -9.00 -4.41 14.58
C ASN A 118 -8.59 -5.20 13.35
N GLY A 119 -7.30 -5.16 12.98
CA GLY A 119 -6.72 -6.01 11.94
C GLY A 119 -7.47 -5.92 10.59
N THR A 120 -7.44 -4.78 9.95
CA THR A 120 -8.31 -4.42 8.81
C THR A 120 -7.79 -4.88 7.44
N THR A 121 -6.62 -5.52 7.39
CA THR A 121 -5.97 -5.96 6.15
C THR A 121 -6.68 -7.18 5.57
N PRO A 122 -7.00 -7.19 4.26
CA PRO A 122 -7.51 -8.37 3.58
C PRO A 122 -6.54 -9.55 3.63
N MET A 123 -7.07 -10.75 3.68
CA MET A 123 -6.27 -11.98 3.59
C MET A 123 -5.79 -12.19 2.16
N VAL A 124 -4.54 -12.62 1.98
CA VAL A 124 -4.00 -12.98 0.66
C VAL A 124 -3.83 -14.50 0.56
N ILE A 125 -4.32 -15.07 -0.52
CA ILE A 125 -4.17 -16.47 -0.89
C ILE A 125 -3.36 -16.55 -2.17
N LEU A 126 -2.31 -17.36 -2.16
CA LEU A 126 -1.47 -17.63 -3.31
C LEU A 126 -1.59 -19.11 -3.71
N ASP A 127 -2.17 -19.38 -4.87
CA ASP A 127 -2.38 -20.75 -5.37
C ASP A 127 -3.11 -21.68 -4.38
N GLY A 128 -4.15 -21.18 -3.71
CA GLY A 128 -4.94 -21.91 -2.73
C GLY A 128 -4.32 -22.01 -1.34
N VAL A 129 -3.21 -21.34 -1.08
CA VAL A 129 -2.52 -21.33 0.20
C VAL A 129 -2.54 -19.96 0.84
N LEU A 130 -2.84 -19.91 2.13
CA LEU A 130 -2.79 -18.68 2.89
C LEU A 130 -1.35 -18.14 2.95
N CYS A 131 -1.19 -16.88 2.55
CA CYS A 131 0.09 -16.19 2.50
C CYS A 131 0.09 -15.00 3.49
N PRO A 132 0.34 -15.26 4.78
CA PRO A 132 0.33 -14.21 5.81
C PRO A 132 1.56 -13.31 5.73
N ASN A 133 2.61 -13.78 5.08
CA ASN A 133 3.85 -13.05 4.88
C ASN A 133 3.80 -12.28 3.58
N THR A 134 4.65 -11.30 3.43
CA THR A 134 4.73 -10.43 2.25
C THR A 134 5.32 -11.09 1.00
N ASN A 135 5.42 -12.43 0.95
CA ASN A 135 6.01 -13.17 -0.17
C ASN A 135 5.34 -12.87 -1.52
N TYR A 136 4.04 -12.54 -1.53
CA TYR A 136 3.31 -12.17 -2.75
C TYR A 136 3.69 -10.78 -3.29
N VAL A 137 4.27 -9.92 -2.48
CA VAL A 137 4.65 -8.54 -2.84
C VAL A 137 5.70 -8.52 -3.96
N TYR A 138 6.55 -9.54 -3.98
CA TYR A 138 7.66 -9.66 -4.91
C TYR A 138 7.32 -10.43 -6.19
N LEU A 139 6.07 -10.89 -6.36
CA LEU A 139 5.66 -11.58 -7.56
C LEU A 139 5.70 -10.65 -8.78
N SER A 140 6.28 -11.15 -9.86
CA SER A 140 6.17 -10.48 -11.15
C SER A 140 4.78 -10.67 -11.74
N PRO A 141 4.15 -9.65 -12.35
CA PRO A 141 2.94 -9.84 -13.13
C PRO A 141 3.07 -10.92 -14.22
N ASP A 142 4.28 -11.20 -14.71
CA ASP A 142 4.54 -12.26 -15.68
C ASP A 142 4.29 -13.67 -15.12
N GLU A 143 4.33 -13.86 -13.80
CA GLU A 143 4.02 -15.10 -13.11
C GLU A 143 2.52 -15.30 -12.89
N ILE A 144 1.71 -14.26 -13.00
CA ILE A 144 0.31 -14.22 -12.58
C ILE A 144 -0.60 -14.57 -13.74
N GLU A 145 -1.55 -15.47 -13.49
CA GLU A 145 -2.67 -15.75 -14.38
C GLU A 145 -3.83 -14.78 -14.12
N SER A 146 -4.27 -14.71 -12.86
CA SER A 146 -5.33 -13.80 -12.42
C SER A 146 -5.20 -13.43 -10.95
N VAL A 147 -5.79 -12.29 -10.59
CA VAL A 147 -6.04 -11.87 -9.21
C VAL A 147 -7.53 -11.64 -9.05
N THR A 148 -8.13 -12.24 -8.03
CA THR A 148 -9.57 -12.13 -7.74
C THR A 148 -9.78 -11.58 -6.33
N VAL A 149 -10.57 -10.54 -6.20
CA VAL A 149 -10.99 -9.93 -4.94
C VAL A 149 -12.34 -10.49 -4.54
N LEU A 150 -12.41 -11.18 -3.39
CA LEU A 150 -13.61 -11.79 -2.82
C LEU A 150 -14.19 -10.86 -1.76
N LYS A 151 -15.48 -10.52 -1.85
CA LYS A 151 -16.03 -9.36 -1.12
C LYS A 151 -17.15 -9.67 -0.13
N ASP A 152 -17.93 -10.72 -0.33
CA ASP A 152 -19.12 -11.02 0.46
C ASP A 152 -19.11 -12.41 1.13
N ALA A 153 -20.11 -12.67 2.00
CA ALA A 153 -20.15 -13.89 2.80
C ALA A 153 -20.22 -15.17 1.95
N ALA A 154 -20.87 -15.14 0.76
CA ALA A 154 -21.02 -16.30 -0.11
C ALA A 154 -19.67 -16.85 -0.63
N VAL A 155 -18.61 -16.05 -0.57
CA VAL A 155 -17.27 -16.46 -0.99
C VAL A 155 -16.27 -16.41 0.16
N LEU A 156 -16.60 -15.73 1.26
CA LEU A 156 -15.69 -15.51 2.39
C LEU A 156 -15.90 -16.50 3.56
N SER A 157 -17.09 -17.07 3.73
CA SER A 157 -17.41 -17.95 4.86
C SER A 157 -16.51 -19.18 4.96
N LEU A 158 -16.04 -19.70 3.82
CA LEU A 158 -15.10 -20.83 3.76
C LEU A 158 -13.70 -20.49 4.33
N TYR A 159 -13.37 -19.19 4.46
CA TYR A 159 -12.10 -18.77 5.04
C TYR A 159 -12.18 -18.57 6.56
N GLY A 160 -13.34 -18.84 7.14
CA GLY A 160 -13.57 -18.92 8.57
C GLY A 160 -13.14 -17.67 9.32
N ILE A 161 -12.25 -17.86 10.31
CA ILE A 161 -11.83 -16.83 11.24
C ILE A 161 -10.93 -15.74 10.63
N GLN A 162 -10.53 -15.86 9.39
CA GLN A 162 -9.67 -14.89 8.69
C GLN A 162 -10.35 -14.20 7.51
N GLY A 163 -11.59 -14.59 7.17
CA GLY A 163 -12.30 -14.09 6.00
C GLY A 163 -12.97 -12.71 6.16
N ALA A 164 -12.97 -12.13 7.35
CA ALA A 164 -13.79 -10.96 7.69
C ALA A 164 -13.54 -9.71 6.81
N ASN A 165 -12.29 -9.42 6.53
CA ASN A 165 -11.88 -8.20 5.82
C ASN A 165 -11.78 -8.38 4.30
N GLY A 166 -12.26 -9.53 3.78
CA GLY A 166 -12.14 -9.90 2.39
C GLY A 166 -10.89 -10.70 2.09
N VAL A 167 -10.84 -11.28 0.90
CA VAL A 167 -9.76 -12.14 0.43
C VAL A 167 -9.30 -11.70 -0.95
N ILE A 168 -8.00 -11.67 -1.16
CA ILE A 168 -7.36 -11.49 -2.46
C ILE A 168 -6.75 -12.83 -2.86
N SER A 169 -7.33 -13.49 -3.86
CA SER A 169 -6.82 -14.73 -4.42
C SER A 169 -5.91 -14.44 -5.60
N ILE A 170 -4.67 -14.88 -5.53
CA ILE A 170 -3.66 -14.77 -6.58
C ILE A 170 -3.42 -16.16 -7.14
N LYS A 171 -3.68 -16.33 -8.43
CA LYS A 171 -3.43 -17.55 -9.18
C LYS A 171 -2.23 -17.34 -10.10
N THR A 172 -1.24 -18.24 -10.02
CA THR A 172 -0.06 -18.18 -10.88
C THR A 172 -0.26 -19.01 -12.14
N LYS A 173 0.45 -18.66 -13.20
CA LYS A 173 0.43 -19.34 -14.49
C LYS A 173 0.85 -20.80 -14.35
N ARG A 174 0.19 -21.67 -15.10
CA ARG A 174 0.47 -23.12 -15.19
C ARG A 174 1.07 -23.48 -16.54
N GLY A 175 1.64 -24.68 -16.60
CA GLY A 175 1.99 -25.31 -17.85
C GLY A 175 0.77 -25.52 -18.75
N ARG A 176 1.01 -25.80 -20.00
CA ARG A 176 -0.02 -26.18 -20.99
C ARG A 176 0.46 -27.31 -21.87
N VAL A 177 -0.46 -28.09 -22.38
CA VAL A 177 -0.14 -29.06 -23.43
C VAL A 177 0.20 -28.29 -24.71
N GLY A 178 1.29 -28.64 -25.34
CA GLY A 178 1.72 -28.05 -26.60
C GLY A 178 3.22 -27.75 -26.64
N LYS A 179 3.63 -27.08 -27.71
CA LYS A 179 5.00 -26.62 -27.91
C LYS A 179 5.46 -25.75 -26.74
N THR A 180 6.71 -25.84 -26.39
CA THR A 180 7.34 -24.96 -25.42
C THR A 180 7.52 -23.57 -25.99
N ASP A 181 6.97 -22.58 -25.32
CA ASP A 181 7.22 -21.17 -25.60
C ASP A 181 8.26 -20.64 -24.63
N VAL A 182 9.19 -19.90 -25.15
CA VAL A 182 10.18 -19.15 -24.37
C VAL A 182 9.94 -17.67 -24.62
N THR A 183 9.59 -16.93 -23.57
CA THR A 183 9.40 -15.47 -23.65
C THR A 183 10.50 -14.77 -22.86
N VAL A 184 11.22 -13.87 -23.52
CA VAL A 184 12.22 -13.00 -22.92
C VAL A 184 11.65 -11.60 -22.85
N THR A 185 11.72 -10.98 -21.68
CA THR A 185 11.25 -9.62 -21.43
C THR A 185 12.39 -8.73 -20.93
N PHE A 186 12.40 -7.49 -21.40
CA PHE A 186 13.30 -6.48 -20.86
C PHE A 186 12.54 -5.15 -20.75
N ASP A 187 12.65 -4.50 -19.60
CA ASP A 187 12.04 -3.21 -19.30
C ASP A 187 13.12 -2.27 -18.74
N GLN A 188 13.15 -1.05 -19.27
CA GLN A 188 13.96 0.04 -18.76
C GLN A 188 13.07 1.19 -18.34
N SER A 189 13.07 1.54 -17.08
CA SER A 189 12.25 2.60 -16.52
C SER A 189 13.09 3.78 -16.04
N LEU A 190 12.54 4.97 -16.24
CA LEU A 190 12.93 6.23 -15.61
C LEU A 190 11.92 6.54 -14.51
N GLN A 191 12.39 6.84 -13.31
CA GLN A 191 11.56 7.13 -12.14
C GLN A 191 11.84 8.55 -11.65
N GLN A 192 10.77 9.30 -11.37
CA GLN A 192 10.82 10.64 -10.81
C GLN A 192 9.76 10.74 -9.72
N MET A 193 10.03 11.36 -8.59
CA MET A 193 8.99 11.64 -7.61
C MET A 193 7.89 12.51 -8.21
N THR A 194 6.62 12.19 -7.94
CA THR A 194 5.46 12.93 -8.45
C THR A 194 5.46 14.37 -7.99
N ARG A 195 5.95 14.59 -6.78
CA ARG A 195 6.11 15.89 -6.14
C ARG A 195 7.55 16.04 -5.67
N ARG A 196 8.11 17.21 -5.88
CA ARG A 196 9.44 17.56 -5.41
C ARG A 196 9.28 18.67 -4.37
N PRO A 197 9.72 18.45 -3.13
CA PRO A 197 9.66 19.47 -2.11
C PRO A 197 10.32 20.77 -2.58
N LEU A 198 9.66 21.88 -2.33
CA LEU A 198 10.18 23.21 -2.61
C LEU A 198 10.25 24.00 -1.30
N PHE A 199 11.45 24.46 -1.01
CA PHE A 199 11.74 25.31 0.12
C PHE A 199 12.21 26.67 -0.37
N VAL A 200 12.01 27.66 0.47
CA VAL A 200 12.43 29.05 0.20
C VAL A 200 13.96 29.15 0.13
N ASN A 201 14.46 30.10 -0.63
CA ASN A 201 15.89 30.40 -0.70
C ASN A 201 16.37 31.10 0.59
N SER A 202 17.70 31.29 0.74
CA SER A 202 18.28 31.87 1.95
C SER A 202 17.83 33.29 2.24
N GLY A 203 17.63 34.12 1.20
CA GLY A 203 17.12 35.49 1.37
C GLY A 203 15.71 35.51 1.93
N GLU A 204 14.80 34.71 1.37
CA GLU A 204 13.43 34.54 1.87
C GLU A 204 13.42 33.89 3.27
N TYR A 205 14.28 32.90 3.52
CA TYR A 205 14.39 32.24 4.82
C TYR A 205 14.70 33.21 5.96
N VAL A 206 15.70 34.07 5.79
CA VAL A 206 16.11 35.02 6.86
C VAL A 206 15.03 36.03 7.14
N GLU A 207 14.28 36.46 6.13
CA GLU A 207 13.13 37.38 6.29
C GLU A 207 12.00 36.70 7.06
N LEU A 208 11.59 35.50 6.65
CA LEU A 208 10.51 34.74 7.32
C LEU A 208 10.91 34.38 8.76
N ARG A 209 12.18 34.02 8.98
CA ARG A 209 12.71 33.73 10.32
C ARG A 209 12.68 34.95 11.24
N ASN A 210 13.09 36.12 10.71
CA ASN A 210 12.97 37.39 11.44
C ASN A 210 11.51 37.74 11.70
N GLN A 211 10.61 37.54 10.75
CA GLN A 211 9.17 37.76 10.91
C GLN A 211 8.58 36.87 12.01
N ALA A 212 8.95 35.56 12.03
CA ALA A 212 8.52 34.65 13.09
C ALA A 212 8.99 35.15 14.49
N GLY A 213 10.27 35.52 14.62
CA GLY A 213 10.78 36.11 15.85
C GLY A 213 10.05 37.41 16.25
N TYR A 214 9.73 38.26 15.29
CA TYR A 214 8.97 39.48 15.54
C TYR A 214 7.55 39.20 16.05
N ASN A 215 6.86 38.23 15.45
CA ASN A 215 5.53 37.80 15.89
C ASN A 215 5.57 37.17 17.30
N ASP A 216 6.68 36.55 17.68
CA ASP A 216 6.91 35.99 19.03
C ASP A 216 7.32 37.06 20.07
N GLY A 217 7.25 38.34 19.69
CA GLY A 217 7.57 39.45 20.59
C GLY A 217 9.06 39.79 20.70
N LEU A 218 9.90 39.21 19.86
CA LEU A 218 11.30 39.54 19.75
C LEU A 218 11.53 40.75 18.83
N GLY A 219 12.75 41.30 18.81
CA GLY A 219 13.08 42.42 17.91
C GLY A 219 12.96 42.02 16.43
N LYS A 220 12.65 42.97 15.53
CA LYS A 220 12.47 42.79 14.09
C LYS A 220 13.63 42.04 13.39
N TYR A 221 14.82 42.18 13.93
CA TYR A 221 16.04 41.56 13.44
C TYR A 221 16.70 40.67 14.50
N SER A 222 15.87 39.96 15.25
CA SER A 222 16.34 39.13 16.38
C SER A 222 17.09 37.88 15.94
N GLN A 223 16.83 37.40 14.74
CA GLN A 223 17.43 36.18 14.21
C GLN A 223 18.60 36.49 13.25
N PHE A 224 18.43 37.47 12.39
CA PHE A 224 19.42 37.93 11.41
C PHE A 224 19.45 39.45 11.38
N SER A 225 20.67 40.04 11.37
CA SER A 225 20.85 41.50 11.31
C SER A 225 20.37 42.05 9.94
N PRO A 226 20.12 43.38 9.84
CA PRO A 226 19.78 44.00 8.56
C PRO A 226 20.86 43.78 7.49
N SER A 227 22.12 43.79 7.85
CA SER A 227 23.22 43.53 6.91
C SER A 227 23.24 42.08 6.44
N ASP A 228 22.96 41.11 7.33
CA ASP A 228 22.89 39.68 6.94
C ASP A 228 21.74 39.46 5.99
N VAL A 229 20.56 40.01 6.24
CA VAL A 229 19.39 39.94 5.36
C VAL A 229 19.74 40.46 3.97
N GLU A 230 20.43 41.61 3.89
CA GLU A 230 20.83 42.18 2.61
C GLU A 230 21.85 41.30 1.87
N GLN A 231 22.84 40.73 2.56
CA GLN A 231 23.83 39.84 1.99
C GLN A 231 23.22 38.50 1.51
N PHE A 232 22.35 37.86 2.29
CA PHE A 232 21.65 36.65 1.88
C PHE A 232 20.73 36.90 0.67
N ARG A 233 20.09 38.06 0.63
CA ARG A 233 19.25 38.47 -0.52
C ARG A 233 20.09 38.75 -1.78
N ALA A 234 21.24 39.40 -1.63
CA ALA A 234 22.13 39.66 -2.74
C ALA A 234 22.72 38.37 -3.34
N GLY A 235 22.98 37.36 -2.53
CA GLY A 235 23.57 36.09 -2.92
C GLY A 235 24.99 36.20 -3.47
N GLY A 236 25.55 35.06 -3.92
CA GLY A 236 26.87 35.00 -4.59
C GLY A 236 28.09 35.13 -3.69
N ASN A 237 27.90 35.21 -2.36
CA ASN A 237 28.95 35.27 -1.38
C ASN A 237 29.00 33.93 -0.60
N GLU A 238 30.16 33.29 -0.55
CA GLU A 238 30.38 32.03 0.15
C GLU A 238 30.10 32.14 1.67
N LEU A 239 30.29 33.32 2.26
CA LEU A 239 29.96 33.57 3.65
C LEU A 239 28.44 33.56 3.91
N TYR A 240 27.64 33.84 2.87
CA TYR A 240 26.17 33.91 2.93
C TYR A 240 25.58 32.90 1.95
N PRO A 241 25.69 31.59 2.23
CA PRO A 241 25.30 30.55 1.28
C PRO A 241 23.80 30.48 1.03
N ASN A 242 23.46 29.92 -0.13
CA ASN A 242 22.08 29.61 -0.51
C ASN A 242 22.03 28.15 -0.98
N ASN A 243 21.94 27.22 -0.02
CA ASN A 243 22.03 25.80 -0.29
C ASN A 243 20.65 25.18 -0.48
N ASN A 244 20.44 24.53 -1.62
CA ASN A 244 19.33 23.62 -1.84
C ASN A 244 19.77 22.18 -1.51
N TRP A 245 19.58 21.79 -0.25
CA TRP A 245 19.99 20.48 0.25
C TRP A 245 19.29 19.33 -0.45
N TYR A 246 18.03 19.51 -0.83
CA TYR A 246 17.30 18.51 -1.56
C TYR A 246 17.97 18.21 -2.91
N ASP A 247 18.28 19.23 -3.70
CA ASP A 247 18.92 19.09 -4.99
C ASP A 247 20.36 18.58 -4.90
N MET A 248 21.02 18.91 -3.79
CA MET A 248 22.38 18.44 -3.52
C MET A 248 22.42 16.92 -3.33
N PHE A 249 21.46 16.35 -2.59
CA PHE A 249 21.51 14.94 -2.18
C PHE A 249 20.48 14.03 -2.85
N VAL A 250 19.47 14.56 -3.55
CA VAL A 250 18.44 13.75 -4.21
C VAL A 250 18.60 13.83 -5.74
N ARG A 251 18.53 12.67 -6.39
CA ARG A 251 18.55 12.58 -7.85
C ARG A 251 17.19 13.01 -8.41
N PRO A 252 17.15 13.87 -9.44
CA PRO A 252 15.90 14.24 -10.10
C PRO A 252 15.26 13.07 -10.85
N LEU A 253 16.08 12.12 -11.31
CA LEU A 253 15.69 10.90 -12.03
C LEU A 253 16.51 9.72 -11.54
N THR A 254 15.86 8.57 -11.42
CA THR A 254 16.49 7.29 -11.12
C THR A 254 16.11 6.25 -12.16
N PHE A 255 16.91 5.18 -12.24
CA PHE A 255 16.70 4.10 -13.20
C PHE A 255 16.20 2.84 -12.49
N MET A 256 15.31 2.13 -13.17
CA MET A 256 14.94 0.77 -12.81
C MET A 256 14.99 -0.11 -14.05
N SER A 257 15.72 -1.22 -13.98
CA SER A 257 15.85 -2.18 -15.07
C SER A 257 15.26 -3.51 -14.64
N ARG A 258 14.51 -4.16 -15.51
CA ARG A 258 13.95 -5.49 -15.28
C ARG A 258 14.22 -6.38 -16.48
N ALA A 259 14.68 -7.62 -16.22
CA ALA A 259 14.82 -8.63 -17.25
C ALA A 259 14.17 -9.94 -16.79
N GLY A 260 13.49 -10.63 -17.66
CA GLY A 260 12.79 -11.87 -17.33
C GLY A 260 12.82 -12.89 -18.45
N VAL A 261 12.77 -14.15 -18.05
CA VAL A 261 12.63 -15.29 -18.95
C VAL A 261 11.50 -16.18 -18.45
N THR A 262 10.54 -16.45 -19.29
CA THR A 262 9.43 -17.34 -19.02
C THR A 262 9.48 -18.53 -19.99
N VAL A 263 9.37 -19.74 -19.46
CA VAL A 263 9.28 -20.99 -20.23
C VAL A 263 7.97 -21.67 -19.88
N ARG A 264 7.15 -21.95 -20.87
CA ARG A 264 5.83 -22.58 -20.69
C ARG A 264 5.59 -23.65 -21.76
N GLY A 265 5.19 -24.83 -21.33
CA GLY A 265 4.93 -25.92 -22.28
C GLY A 265 4.52 -27.20 -21.57
N GLY A 266 4.60 -28.30 -22.30
CA GLY A 266 4.40 -29.61 -21.75
C GLY A 266 3.65 -30.59 -22.66
N SER A 267 3.54 -31.83 -22.17
CA SER A 267 2.77 -32.92 -22.77
C SER A 267 1.49 -33.16 -21.96
N GLU A 268 0.68 -34.13 -22.39
CA GLU A 268 -0.48 -34.60 -21.61
C GLU A 268 -0.09 -35.17 -20.23
N LYS A 269 1.15 -35.66 -20.08
CA LYS A 269 1.62 -36.25 -18.84
C LYS A 269 2.31 -35.24 -17.92
N VAL A 270 3.06 -34.29 -18.48
CA VAL A 270 3.83 -33.31 -17.70
C VAL A 270 3.65 -31.95 -18.33
N GLN A 271 3.19 -30.97 -17.53
CA GLN A 271 3.05 -29.59 -17.94
C GLN A 271 3.89 -28.75 -17.00
N TYR A 272 4.55 -27.75 -17.54
CA TYR A 272 5.43 -26.88 -16.76
C TYR A 272 5.34 -25.42 -17.16
N PHE A 273 5.51 -24.58 -16.15
CA PHE A 273 5.71 -23.15 -16.24
C PHE A 273 6.90 -22.79 -15.37
N SER A 274 7.87 -22.12 -15.93
CA SER A 274 9.02 -21.59 -15.19
C SER A 274 9.26 -20.13 -15.56
N ASN A 275 9.56 -19.32 -14.57
CA ASN A 275 9.84 -17.90 -14.74
C ASN A 275 11.04 -17.51 -13.87
N VAL A 276 11.93 -16.72 -14.43
CA VAL A 276 13.05 -16.09 -13.74
C VAL A 276 13.05 -14.62 -14.06
N ASN A 277 13.10 -13.77 -13.03
CA ASN A 277 13.16 -12.32 -13.17
C ASN A 277 14.31 -11.75 -12.34
N TYR A 278 15.00 -10.78 -12.90
CA TYR A 278 15.93 -9.91 -12.20
C TYR A 278 15.47 -8.47 -12.32
N MET A 279 15.59 -7.70 -11.24
CA MET A 279 15.32 -6.28 -11.21
C MET A 279 16.38 -5.55 -10.43
N HIS A 280 16.86 -4.46 -11.01
CA HIS A 280 17.76 -3.50 -10.36
C HIS A 280 17.08 -2.15 -10.26
N GLN A 281 17.13 -1.52 -9.08
CA GLN A 281 16.60 -0.18 -8.86
C GLN A 281 17.66 0.71 -8.21
N GLN A 282 17.91 1.84 -8.86
CA GLN A 282 18.85 2.85 -8.37
C GLN A 282 18.25 3.62 -7.19
N SER A 283 19.08 3.95 -6.21
CA SER A 283 18.72 4.81 -5.10
C SER A 283 18.41 6.25 -5.55
N PRO A 284 17.45 6.93 -4.90
CA PRO A 284 17.22 8.35 -5.12
C PRO A 284 18.34 9.25 -4.58
N PHE A 285 19.20 8.75 -3.70
CA PHE A 285 20.26 9.56 -3.11
C PHE A 285 21.52 9.62 -3.96
N LYS A 286 22.14 10.80 -3.96
CA LYS A 286 23.49 11.02 -4.48
C LYS A 286 24.49 10.77 -3.37
N THR A 287 25.44 9.91 -3.62
CA THR A 287 26.55 9.62 -2.72
C THR A 287 27.88 9.98 -3.36
N THR A 288 28.88 10.25 -2.54
CA THR A 288 30.26 10.50 -2.98
C THR A 288 31.16 9.43 -2.38
N GLU A 289 31.89 8.72 -3.23
CA GLU A 289 32.91 7.79 -2.78
C GLU A 289 34.17 8.61 -2.45
N GLU A 290 34.50 8.67 -1.17
CA GLU A 290 35.68 9.38 -0.71
C GLU A 290 36.91 8.47 -0.84
N PRO A 291 38.10 9.01 -1.21
CA PRO A 291 39.32 8.21 -1.33
C PRO A 291 39.73 7.48 -0.05
N SER A 292 39.36 8.05 1.11
CA SER A 292 39.61 7.47 2.44
C SER A 292 38.57 6.42 2.84
N SER A 293 37.48 6.28 2.09
CA SER A 293 36.41 5.36 2.43
C SER A 293 36.82 3.91 2.19
N GLN A 294 36.59 3.04 3.17
CA GLN A 294 36.79 1.61 3.07
C GLN A 294 35.65 0.85 2.39
N TYR A 295 34.62 1.55 1.95
CA TYR A 295 33.42 0.99 1.35
C TYR A 295 32.81 1.97 0.33
N ASN A 296 32.09 1.44 -0.65
CA ASN A 296 31.25 2.25 -1.53
C ASN A 296 29.96 2.60 -0.78
N PRO A 297 29.63 3.89 -0.61
CA PRO A 297 28.42 4.31 0.14
C PRO A 297 27.13 4.15 -0.66
N GLU A 298 27.16 3.93 -1.99
CA GLU A 298 25.98 3.96 -2.84
C GLU A 298 24.94 2.90 -2.43
N PRO A 299 23.69 3.29 -2.10
CA PRO A 299 22.62 2.35 -1.83
C PRO A 299 22.19 1.61 -3.10
N GLN A 300 21.76 0.37 -2.95
CA GLN A 300 21.37 -0.53 -4.05
C GLN A 300 20.17 -1.36 -3.68
N ASN A 301 19.33 -1.67 -4.69
CA ASN A 301 18.26 -2.66 -4.60
C ASN A 301 18.33 -3.60 -5.79
N ASP A 302 18.61 -4.87 -5.52
CA ASP A 302 18.62 -5.93 -6.50
C ASP A 302 17.64 -7.02 -6.08
N TRP A 303 16.78 -7.44 -7.00
CA TRP A 303 15.82 -8.51 -6.77
C TRP A 303 15.98 -9.60 -7.81
N PHE A 304 15.95 -10.82 -7.31
CA PHE A 304 15.95 -12.03 -8.13
C PHE A 304 14.76 -12.88 -7.73
N ASN A 305 13.88 -13.19 -8.67
CA ASN A 305 12.73 -14.06 -8.47
C ASN A 305 12.83 -15.27 -9.36
N PHE A 306 12.49 -16.44 -8.84
CA PHE A 306 12.22 -17.59 -9.65
C PHE A 306 10.93 -18.26 -9.24
N ARG A 307 10.25 -18.89 -10.20
CA ARG A 307 9.09 -19.75 -10.01
C ARG A 307 9.13 -20.92 -10.96
N SER A 308 8.77 -22.09 -10.46
CA SER A 308 8.56 -23.29 -11.28
C SER A 308 7.32 -24.01 -10.81
N ASN A 309 6.35 -24.15 -11.70
CA ASN A 309 5.11 -24.88 -11.48
C ASN A 309 5.13 -26.09 -12.42
N VAL A 310 5.05 -27.30 -11.86
CA VAL A 310 5.05 -28.56 -12.60
C VAL A 310 3.83 -29.36 -12.19
N ASP A 311 3.01 -29.70 -13.16
CA ASP A 311 1.85 -30.57 -13.00
C ASP A 311 2.12 -31.92 -13.71
N VAL A 312 1.89 -33.05 -13.01
CA VAL A 312 2.19 -34.38 -13.47
C VAL A 312 0.94 -35.26 -13.39
N LYS A 313 0.58 -35.87 -14.49
CA LYS A 313 -0.45 -36.90 -14.55
C LYS A 313 0.21 -38.28 -14.45
N PHE A 314 0.21 -38.86 -13.25
CA PHE A 314 0.82 -40.18 -13.00
C PHE A 314 0.02 -41.30 -13.63
N THR A 315 -1.30 -41.23 -13.47
CA THR A 315 -2.27 -42.19 -14.07
C THR A 315 -3.48 -41.41 -14.58
N SER A 316 -4.47 -42.10 -15.13
CA SER A 316 -5.74 -41.49 -15.56
C SER A 316 -6.51 -40.86 -14.39
N TYR A 317 -6.33 -41.36 -13.18
CA TYR A 317 -7.03 -40.95 -11.96
C TYR A 317 -6.14 -40.24 -10.92
N LEU A 318 -4.80 -40.28 -11.08
CA LEU A 318 -3.90 -39.61 -10.11
C LEU A 318 -3.07 -38.51 -10.79
N LYS A 319 -3.21 -37.30 -10.29
CA LYS A 319 -2.42 -36.12 -10.68
C LYS A 319 -1.69 -35.59 -9.46
N GLY A 320 -0.51 -35.07 -9.67
CA GLY A 320 0.25 -34.39 -8.66
C GLY A 320 0.82 -33.09 -9.19
N PHE A 321 1.22 -32.22 -8.29
CA PHE A 321 1.91 -31.00 -8.65
C PHE A 321 3.02 -30.67 -7.67
N LEU A 322 4.03 -29.98 -8.18
CA LEU A 322 5.09 -29.35 -7.41
C LEU A 322 5.21 -27.88 -7.84
N ARG A 323 5.22 -26.98 -6.89
CA ARG A 323 5.37 -25.55 -7.10
C ARG A 323 6.47 -25.02 -6.20
N LEU A 324 7.51 -24.49 -6.80
CA LEU A 324 8.63 -23.91 -6.13
C LEU A 324 8.74 -22.45 -6.53
N ALA A 325 8.88 -21.58 -5.57
CA ALA A 325 9.15 -20.17 -5.82
C ALA A 325 10.15 -19.64 -4.80
N GLY A 326 10.98 -18.74 -5.23
CA GLY A 326 11.93 -18.05 -4.38
C GLY A 326 12.12 -16.62 -4.81
N ASN A 327 12.39 -15.80 -3.82
CA ASN A 327 12.71 -14.40 -3.99
C ASN A 327 13.95 -14.07 -3.16
N VAL A 328 14.92 -13.45 -3.77
CA VAL A 328 16.13 -12.94 -3.11
C VAL A 328 16.22 -11.45 -3.38
N LYS A 329 16.04 -10.62 -2.34
CA LYS A 329 16.28 -9.17 -2.40
C LYS A 329 17.57 -8.84 -1.67
N ASN A 330 18.50 -8.24 -2.37
CA ASN A 330 19.73 -7.70 -1.82
C ASN A 330 19.60 -6.18 -1.77
N GLU A 331 19.39 -5.67 -0.58
CA GLU A 331 19.27 -4.24 -0.32
C GLU A 331 20.49 -3.76 0.43
N LYS A 332 21.06 -2.67 -0.03
CA LYS A 332 22.11 -1.95 0.66
C LYS A 332 21.64 -0.51 0.89
N THR A 333 21.68 -0.07 2.13
CA THR A 333 21.46 1.33 2.52
C THR A 333 22.75 1.88 3.15
N THR A 334 22.78 3.15 3.46
CA THR A 334 23.84 3.75 4.30
C THR A 334 23.75 3.23 5.73
N GLY A 335 24.58 3.70 6.65
CA GLY A 335 24.47 3.37 8.08
C GLY A 335 23.12 3.73 8.71
N TYR A 336 22.30 4.50 8.00
CA TYR A 336 20.95 4.91 8.33
C TYR A 336 19.94 4.36 7.31
N SER A 337 18.67 4.33 7.66
CA SER A 337 17.60 4.02 6.71
C SER A 337 17.41 5.18 5.71
N ASN A 338 16.94 4.87 4.52
CA ASN A 338 16.64 5.90 3.53
C ASN A 338 15.59 6.90 4.03
N ALA A 339 14.60 6.45 4.81
CA ALA A 339 13.61 7.33 5.42
C ALA A 339 14.26 8.32 6.40
N ALA A 340 15.19 7.86 7.25
CA ALA A 340 15.91 8.74 8.15
C ALA A 340 16.77 9.77 7.39
N VAL A 341 17.47 9.33 6.33
CA VAL A 341 18.25 10.26 5.49
C VAL A 341 17.33 11.31 4.86
N TYR A 342 16.16 10.89 4.37
CA TYR A 342 15.20 11.79 3.74
C TYR A 342 14.63 12.81 4.73
N ASP A 343 14.27 12.37 5.94
CA ASP A 343 13.79 13.24 7.02
C ASP A 343 14.83 14.29 7.42
N HIS A 344 16.10 13.87 7.61
CA HIS A 344 17.20 14.77 7.97
C HIS A 344 17.57 15.80 6.89
N LEU A 345 17.16 15.61 5.61
CA LEU A 345 17.32 16.64 4.58
C LEU A 345 16.66 17.97 4.96
N PHE A 346 15.57 17.89 5.71
CA PHE A 346 14.74 19.05 6.04
C PHE A 346 15.12 19.71 7.38
N ASN A 347 16.13 19.17 8.07
CA ASN A 347 16.71 19.80 9.25
C ASN A 347 17.78 20.85 8.88
N LEU A 348 18.12 20.96 7.61
CA LEU A 348 19.23 21.80 7.14
C LEU A 348 18.69 23.09 6.54
N PRO A 349 18.88 24.26 7.22
CA PRO A 349 18.44 25.55 6.68
C PRO A 349 19.28 25.94 5.45
N PRO A 350 18.70 26.68 4.49
CA PRO A 350 19.43 27.10 3.28
C PRO A 350 20.61 28.02 3.55
N THR A 351 20.62 28.67 4.70
CA THR A 351 21.66 29.59 5.18
C THR A 351 22.88 28.87 5.79
N MET A 352 22.79 27.55 6.00
CA MET A 352 23.90 26.78 6.57
C MET A 352 25.00 26.58 5.52
N TYR A 353 26.27 26.86 5.90
CA TYR A 353 27.44 26.51 5.10
C TYR A 353 27.63 24.98 5.08
N GLY A 354 28.07 24.43 3.98
CA GLY A 354 28.38 23.01 3.89
C GLY A 354 28.28 22.49 2.46
N PRO A 355 28.35 21.16 2.30
CA PRO A 355 28.29 20.08 3.31
C PRO A 355 29.61 19.78 4.03
N LEU A 356 30.73 20.29 3.55
CA LEU A 356 32.06 20.06 4.08
C LEU A 356 32.73 21.37 4.42
N THR A 357 33.65 21.34 5.38
CA THR A 357 34.57 22.46 5.65
C THR A 357 35.46 22.67 4.43
N PRO A 358 35.90 23.91 4.17
CA PRO A 358 36.80 24.18 3.05
C PRO A 358 38.09 23.36 3.15
N SER A 359 38.61 22.95 2.00
CA SER A 359 39.87 22.23 1.90
C SER A 359 40.92 23.12 1.22
N GLY A 360 42.16 23.11 1.71
CA GLY A 360 43.29 23.88 1.13
C GLY A 360 44.15 24.55 2.18
N ASP A 361 45.13 25.35 1.74
CA ASP A 361 46.05 26.09 2.61
C ASP A 361 45.27 27.08 3.51
N GLY A 362 45.48 26.96 4.83
CA GLY A 362 44.80 27.78 5.82
C GLY A 362 43.66 27.07 6.57
N TYR A 363 43.25 25.88 6.20
CA TYR A 363 42.22 25.09 6.88
C TYR A 363 42.77 23.81 7.47
N GLU A 364 43.07 23.78 8.78
CA GLU A 364 43.62 22.60 9.47
C GLU A 364 42.62 21.38 9.43
N ASN A 365 41.32 21.64 9.36
CA ASN A 365 40.25 20.66 9.39
C ASN A 365 39.44 20.66 8.07
N GLY A 366 40.12 20.68 6.94
CA GLY A 366 39.50 20.67 5.62
C GLY A 366 38.78 19.34 5.30
N GLY A 367 37.65 19.42 4.61
CA GLY A 367 36.90 18.26 4.16
C GLY A 367 36.12 17.52 5.26
N GLN A 368 35.88 18.16 6.42
CA GLN A 368 35.09 17.60 7.51
C GLN A 368 33.63 17.95 7.37
N VAL A 369 32.73 17.11 7.92
CA VAL A 369 31.29 17.26 7.79
C VAL A 369 30.82 18.48 8.58
N VAL A 370 30.08 19.38 7.91
CA VAL A 370 29.48 20.56 8.54
C VAL A 370 28.08 20.26 9.01
N THR A 371 27.75 20.78 10.20
CA THR A 371 26.41 20.69 10.81
C THR A 371 26.07 22.01 11.51
N HIS A 372 24.94 22.06 12.22
CA HIS A 372 24.56 23.16 13.11
C HIS A 372 24.21 22.64 14.52
N ASP A 373 23.87 23.57 15.44
CA ASP A 373 23.69 23.23 16.86
C ASP A 373 22.62 22.14 17.10
N ASP A 374 21.53 22.18 16.37
CA ASP A 374 20.37 21.30 16.59
C ASP A 374 20.41 20.03 15.75
N GLU A 375 21.33 19.90 14.76
CA GLU A 375 21.44 18.72 13.93
C GLU A 375 22.67 17.87 14.29
N GLY A 376 22.41 16.72 14.86
CA GLY A 376 23.45 15.79 15.28
C GLY A 376 24.00 14.89 14.16
N THR A 377 23.25 14.69 13.10
CA THR A 377 23.53 13.71 12.04
C THR A 377 23.26 14.28 10.64
N PRO A 378 24.10 15.22 10.16
CA PRO A 378 23.89 15.87 8.88
C PRO A 378 23.96 14.88 7.72
N VAL A 379 23.13 15.11 6.72
CA VAL A 379 22.86 14.19 5.59
C VAL A 379 24.11 13.75 4.85
N TYR A 380 25.07 14.64 4.64
CA TYR A 380 26.34 14.25 3.98
C TYR A 380 27.04 13.12 4.72
N GLY A 381 27.15 13.24 6.05
CA GLY A 381 27.77 12.23 6.89
C GLY A 381 26.96 10.93 6.93
N MET A 382 25.62 11.05 6.99
CA MET A 382 24.74 9.88 6.92
C MET A 382 24.92 9.12 5.61
N LEU A 383 25.05 9.81 4.48
CA LEU A 383 25.20 9.20 3.17
C LEU A 383 26.58 8.61 2.94
N ASN A 384 27.65 9.33 3.33
CA ASN A 384 29.00 9.03 2.85
C ASN A 384 29.94 8.47 3.93
N ARG A 385 29.70 8.76 5.22
CA ARG A 385 30.62 8.44 6.33
C ARG A 385 30.04 7.62 7.46
N SER A 386 28.81 7.13 7.35
CA SER A 386 28.17 6.41 8.43
C SER A 386 28.28 4.88 8.38
N GLY A 387 28.96 4.35 7.35
CA GLY A 387 28.97 2.93 7.04
C GLY A 387 27.81 2.51 6.13
N TYR A 388 27.39 1.26 6.26
CA TYR A 388 26.29 0.71 5.45
C TYR A 388 25.55 -0.40 6.18
N ILE A 389 24.29 -0.60 5.79
CA ILE A 389 23.48 -1.73 6.20
C ILE A 389 23.16 -2.55 4.95
N LYS A 390 23.47 -3.84 4.99
CA LYS A 390 23.13 -4.78 3.93
C LYS A 390 22.08 -5.76 4.43
N ASN A 391 20.93 -5.75 3.81
CA ASN A 391 19.79 -6.63 4.07
C ASN A 391 19.69 -7.65 2.94
N LEU A 392 19.81 -8.93 3.26
CA LEU A 392 19.53 -10.01 2.34
C LEU A 392 18.23 -10.68 2.76
N TYR A 393 17.15 -10.39 2.04
CA TYR A 393 15.87 -11.05 2.21
C TYR A 393 15.82 -12.29 1.33
N VAL A 394 15.45 -13.42 1.91
CA VAL A 394 15.27 -14.70 1.18
C VAL A 394 13.92 -15.26 1.56
N ASN A 395 13.03 -15.33 0.60
CA ASN A 395 11.70 -15.90 0.74
C ASN A 395 11.60 -17.14 -0.15
N ILE A 396 11.17 -18.25 0.42
CA ILE A 396 10.99 -19.50 -0.31
C ILE A 396 9.56 -19.98 -0.07
N THR A 397 8.91 -20.43 -1.13
CA THR A 397 7.62 -21.11 -1.08
C THR A 397 7.73 -22.44 -1.82
N ALA A 398 7.47 -23.52 -1.11
CA ALA A 398 7.38 -24.86 -1.68
C ALA A 398 5.97 -25.41 -1.42
N GLN A 399 5.31 -25.87 -2.46
CA GLN A 399 4.00 -26.51 -2.37
C GLN A 399 4.04 -27.82 -3.15
N ALA A 400 3.52 -28.87 -2.56
CA ALA A 400 3.33 -30.16 -3.21
C ALA A 400 1.92 -30.66 -2.92
N GLY A 401 1.28 -31.26 -3.88
CA GLY A 401 -0.06 -31.80 -3.71
C GLY A 401 -0.38 -32.91 -4.65
N LEU A 402 -1.40 -33.67 -4.27
CA LEU A 402 -1.95 -34.79 -5.04
C LEU A 402 -3.46 -34.59 -5.16
N ASN A 403 -3.99 -34.94 -6.33
CA ASN A 403 -5.43 -35.00 -6.60
C ASN A 403 -5.75 -36.36 -7.22
N MET A 404 -6.73 -37.04 -6.66
CA MET A 404 -7.19 -38.33 -7.09
C MET A 404 -8.65 -38.25 -7.53
N ASP A 405 -8.90 -38.60 -8.78
CA ASP A 405 -10.23 -38.78 -9.32
C ASP A 405 -10.78 -40.14 -8.87
N LEU A 406 -11.89 -40.10 -8.14
CA LEU A 406 -12.60 -41.27 -7.65
C LEU A 406 -13.84 -41.59 -8.51
N GLY A 407 -13.84 -41.17 -9.77
CA GLY A 407 -14.91 -41.44 -10.73
C GLY A 407 -15.28 -42.89 -10.88
N PHE A 408 -14.39 -43.82 -10.50
CA PHE A 408 -14.64 -45.24 -10.41
C PHE A 408 -15.56 -45.66 -9.26
N LEU A 409 -15.62 -44.89 -8.17
CA LEU A 409 -16.58 -45.03 -7.07
C LEU A 409 -17.90 -44.33 -7.39
N THR A 410 -17.82 -43.05 -7.75
CA THR A 410 -18.96 -42.30 -8.23
C THR A 410 -18.49 -41.16 -9.14
N LYS A 411 -19.14 -41.00 -10.30
CA LYS A 411 -18.76 -39.97 -11.27
C LYS A 411 -18.79 -38.58 -10.62
N GLY A 412 -17.70 -37.84 -10.78
CA GLY A 412 -17.56 -36.47 -10.29
C GLY A 412 -16.94 -36.33 -8.89
N LEU A 413 -16.67 -37.46 -8.21
CA LEU A 413 -16.00 -37.44 -6.91
C LEU A 413 -14.48 -37.38 -7.13
N SER A 414 -13.82 -36.47 -6.39
CA SER A 414 -12.36 -36.43 -6.30
C SER A 414 -11.92 -36.04 -4.89
N ILE A 415 -10.73 -36.48 -4.53
CA ILE A 415 -10.07 -36.08 -3.28
C ILE A 415 -8.72 -35.46 -3.59
N GLY A 416 -8.29 -34.55 -2.76
CA GLY A 416 -6.98 -33.95 -2.94
C GLY A 416 -6.41 -33.43 -1.62
N GLY A 417 -5.12 -33.15 -1.67
CA GLY A 417 -4.45 -32.55 -0.54
C GLY A 417 -3.17 -31.86 -0.99
N LEU A 418 -2.77 -30.87 -0.23
CA LEU A 418 -1.51 -30.18 -0.43
C LEU A 418 -0.84 -29.86 0.91
N MET A 419 0.47 -29.77 0.85
CA MET A 419 1.33 -29.19 1.88
C MET A 419 2.05 -28.01 1.27
N ALA A 420 2.08 -26.90 2.00
CA ALA A 420 2.85 -25.73 1.62
C ALA A 420 3.71 -25.26 2.77
N TYR A 421 4.97 -25.00 2.48
CA TYR A 421 5.95 -24.45 3.40
C TYR A 421 6.48 -23.15 2.82
N GLN A 422 6.37 -22.09 3.60
CA GLN A 422 6.78 -20.74 3.23
C GLN A 422 7.75 -20.21 4.27
N THR A 423 8.86 -19.63 3.84
CA THR A 423 9.83 -18.98 4.73
C THR A 423 10.02 -17.53 4.32
N SER A 424 10.35 -16.72 5.29
CA SER A 424 10.83 -15.36 5.10
C SER A 424 12.03 -15.14 6.02
N THR A 425 13.20 -14.93 5.42
CA THR A 425 14.46 -14.79 6.15
C THR A 425 15.08 -13.43 5.86
N LEU A 426 15.51 -12.72 6.88
CA LEU A 426 16.33 -11.53 6.78
C LEU A 426 17.69 -11.77 7.39
N ASN A 427 18.72 -11.69 6.59
CA ASN A 427 20.11 -11.62 7.06
C ASN A 427 20.60 -10.20 6.94
N GLN A 428 20.81 -9.54 8.07
CA GLN A 428 21.30 -8.15 8.11
C GLN A 428 22.77 -8.13 8.52
N THR A 429 23.56 -7.43 7.73
CA THR A 429 24.92 -7.02 8.10
C THR A 429 24.89 -5.52 8.28
N ARG A 430 25.19 -5.05 9.47
CA ARG A 430 25.26 -3.64 9.81
C ARG A 430 26.70 -3.27 10.09
N THR A 431 27.23 -2.34 9.31
CA THR A 431 28.56 -1.77 9.47
C THR A 431 28.37 -0.29 9.67
N THR A 432 28.70 0.20 10.84
CA THR A 432 28.48 1.61 11.22
C THR A 432 29.75 2.22 11.73
N GLN A 433 29.91 3.51 11.53
CA GLN A 433 30.97 4.33 12.10
C GLN A 433 30.42 5.71 12.46
N ASP A 434 31.07 6.34 13.40
CA ASP A 434 30.86 7.76 13.69
C ASP A 434 31.86 8.61 12.91
N PHE A 435 31.58 9.89 12.76
CA PHE A 435 32.37 10.84 11.99
C PHE A 435 32.41 12.19 12.69
N GLU A 436 33.48 12.93 12.49
CA GLU A 436 33.64 14.27 13.01
C GLU A 436 32.68 15.25 12.38
N ARG A 437 32.16 16.15 13.21
CA ARG A 437 31.21 17.20 12.84
C ARG A 437 31.71 18.54 13.27
N TYR A 438 31.52 19.54 12.43
CA TYR A 438 31.99 20.89 12.66
C TYR A 438 30.84 21.86 12.50
N ILE A 439 30.79 22.85 13.38
CA ILE A 439 29.81 23.93 13.34
C ILE A 439 30.55 25.20 12.92
N ARG A 440 30.00 25.92 11.96
CA ARG A 440 30.48 27.24 11.63
C ARG A 440 30.23 28.19 12.79
N THR A 441 31.23 28.96 13.16
CA THR A 441 31.08 30.01 14.20
C THR A 441 30.12 31.10 13.74
N LYS A 442 29.52 31.82 14.68
CA LYS A 442 28.60 32.92 14.37
C LYS A 442 29.29 34.18 13.79
N ASP A 443 30.64 34.17 13.79
CA ASP A 443 31.40 35.22 13.16
C ASP A 443 31.30 35.13 11.64
N MET A 444 30.63 36.09 11.04
CA MET A 444 30.39 36.16 9.60
C MET A 444 31.55 36.81 8.82
N SER A 445 32.67 37.17 9.51
CA SER A 445 33.85 37.78 8.87
C SER A 445 34.69 36.78 8.11
N GLY A 446 34.47 35.45 8.35
CA GLY A 446 35.21 34.36 7.71
C GLY A 446 34.51 33.02 7.83
N LEU A 447 35.19 31.98 7.33
CA LEU A 447 34.77 30.59 7.44
C LEU A 447 35.53 29.94 8.61
N TYR A 448 35.07 30.13 9.81
CA TYR A 448 35.64 29.54 11.01
C TYR A 448 34.77 28.40 11.52
N PHE A 449 35.39 27.28 11.89
CA PHE A 449 34.67 26.09 12.30
C PHE A 449 35.21 25.57 13.63
N THR A 450 34.29 25.12 14.47
CA THR A 450 34.57 24.42 15.71
C THR A 450 34.00 23.05 15.72
N GLN A 451 34.72 22.08 16.25
CA GLN A 451 34.23 20.71 16.34
C GLN A 451 33.01 20.65 17.27
N LYS A 452 31.98 19.95 16.84
CA LYS A 452 30.75 19.70 17.61
C LYS A 452 30.96 18.61 18.64
N GLY A 453 31.07 18.97 19.90
CA GLY A 453 31.23 18.04 21.00
C GLY A 453 32.51 17.20 20.89
N SER A 454 32.44 15.93 21.27
CA SER A 454 33.53 14.96 21.21
C SER A 454 33.38 13.95 20.06
N SER A 455 32.68 14.34 18.97
CA SER A 455 32.55 13.49 17.80
C SER A 455 33.91 13.20 17.17
N LEU A 456 34.18 11.95 16.87
CA LEU A 456 35.43 11.51 16.29
C LEU A 456 35.19 10.53 15.15
N ASN A 457 36.09 10.52 14.16
CA ASN A 457 36.09 9.48 13.14
C ASN A 457 36.41 8.14 13.80
N SER A 458 35.45 7.23 13.82
CA SER A 458 35.59 5.93 14.45
C SER A 458 35.83 4.84 13.39
N PRO A 459 36.54 3.75 13.76
CA PRO A 459 36.59 2.55 12.91
C PRO A 459 35.19 1.97 12.66
N LEU A 460 35.02 1.27 11.54
CA LEU A 460 33.79 0.55 11.22
C LEU A 460 33.46 -0.50 12.29
N LYS A 461 32.32 -0.37 12.91
CA LYS A 461 31.74 -1.37 13.82
C LYS A 461 30.88 -2.33 13.03
N TYR A 462 31.04 -3.60 13.28
CA TYR A 462 30.36 -4.65 12.56
C TYR A 462 29.36 -5.39 13.48
N ALA A 463 28.13 -5.56 12.99
CA ALA A 463 27.13 -6.39 13.63
C ALA A 463 26.40 -7.22 12.58
N LYS A 464 26.05 -8.44 12.94
CA LYS A 464 25.29 -9.34 12.07
C LYS A 464 24.08 -9.89 12.85
N SER A 465 22.93 -9.92 12.21
CA SER A 465 21.73 -10.55 12.72
C SER A 465 21.02 -11.35 11.65
N SER A 466 20.32 -12.38 12.06
CA SER A 466 19.50 -13.20 11.17
C SER A 466 18.15 -13.43 11.82
N THR A 467 17.08 -13.28 11.04
CA THR A 467 15.70 -13.54 11.46
C THR A 467 15.04 -14.46 10.45
N MET A 468 14.23 -15.39 10.91
CA MET A 468 13.50 -16.33 10.05
C MET A 468 12.09 -16.53 10.58
N ASP A 469 11.11 -16.30 9.74
CA ASP A 469 9.72 -16.66 9.95
C ASP A 469 9.35 -17.81 9.03
N TYR A 470 8.46 -18.70 9.47
CA TYR A 470 7.91 -19.72 8.58
C TYR A 470 6.40 -19.88 8.76
N ASN A 471 5.76 -20.39 7.71
CA ASN A 471 4.35 -20.70 7.67
C ASN A 471 4.17 -22.06 7.00
N LEU A 472 3.63 -23.02 7.75
CA LEU A 472 3.26 -24.34 7.28
C LEU A 472 1.76 -24.40 7.13
N ASN A 473 1.29 -24.80 5.94
CA ASN A 473 -0.12 -25.04 5.65
C ASN A 473 -0.30 -26.49 5.20
N LEU A 474 -1.30 -27.13 5.76
CA LEU A 474 -1.80 -28.45 5.35
C LEU A 474 -3.26 -28.29 4.94
N TYR A 475 -3.62 -28.74 3.78
CA TYR A 475 -4.98 -28.66 3.26
C TYR A 475 -5.37 -29.97 2.59
N ALA A 476 -6.55 -30.47 2.91
CA ALA A 476 -7.13 -31.61 2.25
C ALA A 476 -8.60 -31.32 1.93
N HIS A 477 -9.08 -31.84 0.80
CA HIS A 477 -10.43 -31.62 0.33
C HIS A 477 -11.00 -32.84 -0.39
N ALA A 478 -12.33 -32.92 -0.37
CA ALA A 478 -13.12 -33.81 -1.20
C ALA A 478 -14.10 -32.99 -2.03
N ASN A 479 -14.10 -33.18 -3.33
CA ASN A 479 -14.97 -32.45 -4.25
C ASN A 479 -15.92 -33.43 -4.93
N TYR A 480 -17.16 -32.99 -5.14
CA TYR A 480 -18.15 -33.66 -5.91
C TYR A 480 -18.76 -32.69 -6.91
N ASN A 481 -18.48 -32.92 -8.19
CA ASN A 481 -19.00 -32.13 -9.31
C ASN A 481 -19.73 -33.04 -10.29
N ARG A 482 -21.02 -32.83 -10.44
CA ARG A 482 -21.83 -33.66 -11.33
C ARG A 482 -23.09 -32.98 -11.83
N THR A 483 -23.39 -33.19 -13.11
CA THR A 483 -24.64 -32.78 -13.74
C THR A 483 -25.49 -33.99 -14.01
N PHE A 484 -26.77 -33.90 -13.64
CA PHE A 484 -27.81 -34.93 -13.85
C PHE A 484 -28.97 -34.31 -14.64
N GLY A 485 -28.96 -34.42 -15.97
CA GLY A 485 -29.94 -33.74 -16.81
C GLY A 485 -29.92 -32.23 -16.56
N ASP A 486 -31.01 -31.67 -16.07
CA ASP A 486 -31.15 -30.23 -15.76
C ASP A 486 -30.54 -29.83 -14.40
N HIS A 487 -30.05 -30.75 -13.60
CA HIS A 487 -29.55 -30.51 -12.24
C HIS A 487 -28.03 -30.59 -12.19
N SER A 488 -27.38 -29.62 -11.63
CA SER A 488 -25.93 -29.58 -11.35
C SER A 488 -25.66 -29.47 -9.85
N ILE A 489 -24.66 -30.18 -9.38
CA ILE A 489 -24.18 -30.13 -8.01
C ILE A 489 -22.67 -29.92 -8.01
N ASP A 490 -22.20 -28.87 -7.39
CA ASP A 490 -20.82 -28.62 -7.01
C ASP A 490 -20.73 -28.57 -5.50
N ALA A 491 -20.07 -29.58 -4.90
CA ALA A 491 -19.89 -29.64 -3.46
C ALA A 491 -18.41 -29.88 -3.10
N MET A 492 -17.96 -29.27 -2.02
CA MET A 492 -16.62 -29.48 -1.49
C MET A 492 -16.66 -29.52 0.04
N GLY A 493 -15.98 -30.50 0.62
CA GLY A 493 -15.61 -30.48 2.02
C GLY A 493 -14.11 -30.33 2.16
N TYR A 494 -13.65 -29.62 3.18
CA TYR A 494 -12.23 -29.40 3.38
C TYR A 494 -11.83 -29.42 4.86
N ILE A 495 -10.56 -29.73 5.11
CA ILE A 495 -9.85 -29.49 6.38
C ILE A 495 -8.57 -28.72 6.10
N PHE A 496 -8.25 -27.79 7.00
CA PHE A 496 -7.09 -26.91 6.89
C PHE A 496 -6.39 -26.77 8.23
N TYR A 497 -5.09 -26.82 8.23
CA TYR A 497 -4.23 -26.55 9.37
C TYR A 497 -3.14 -25.57 8.99
N GLN A 498 -2.92 -24.55 9.82
CA GLN A 498 -1.83 -23.60 9.70
C GLN A 498 -1.01 -23.52 10.98
N LYS A 499 0.31 -23.54 10.83
CA LYS A 499 1.26 -23.16 11.86
C LYS A 499 2.17 -22.06 11.32
N GLN A 500 2.10 -20.87 11.94
CA GLN A 500 2.95 -19.74 11.60
C GLN A 500 3.84 -19.41 12.80
N GLU A 501 5.14 -19.40 12.61
CA GLU A 501 6.13 -19.03 13.62
C GLU A 501 6.82 -17.74 13.21
N LEU A 502 6.76 -16.76 14.10
CA LEU A 502 7.40 -15.46 13.94
C LEU A 502 8.56 -15.38 14.93
N GLN A 503 9.72 -14.95 14.48
CA GLN A 503 10.94 -14.90 15.26
C GLN A 503 10.81 -14.12 16.58
N LYS A 504 10.01 -13.07 16.60
CA LYS A 504 9.82 -12.24 17.80
C LYS A 504 8.89 -12.88 18.85
N SER A 505 8.44 -14.11 18.63
CA SER A 505 7.53 -14.79 19.54
C SER A 505 7.86 -16.28 19.65
N ASN A 506 8.05 -16.73 20.86
CA ASN A 506 8.28 -18.15 21.15
C ASN A 506 7.04 -19.03 20.96
N LEU A 507 5.87 -18.41 20.77
CA LEU A 507 4.62 -19.11 20.59
C LEU A 507 4.15 -18.97 19.14
N PRO A 508 3.97 -20.06 18.38
CA PRO A 508 3.45 -19.99 17.02
C PRO A 508 1.98 -19.60 17.00
N TYR A 509 1.53 -19.02 15.91
CA TYR A 509 0.11 -18.94 15.60
C TYR A 509 -0.34 -20.27 15.02
N LYS A 510 -1.34 -20.90 15.63
CA LYS A 510 -1.97 -22.08 15.06
C LYS A 510 -3.45 -21.82 14.79
N ARG A 511 -3.88 -22.24 13.63
CA ARG A 511 -5.27 -22.15 13.18
C ARG A 511 -5.68 -23.45 12.54
N GLU A 512 -6.90 -23.82 12.81
CA GLU A 512 -7.54 -25.02 12.27
C GLU A 512 -8.88 -24.64 11.67
N SER A 513 -9.22 -25.23 10.56
CA SER A 513 -10.49 -25.00 9.89
C SER A 513 -11.00 -26.29 9.27
N MET A 514 -12.28 -26.48 9.36
CA MET A 514 -13.01 -27.43 8.51
C MET A 514 -14.22 -26.72 7.93
N GLY A 515 -14.65 -27.15 6.78
CA GLY A 515 -15.83 -26.56 6.19
C GLY A 515 -16.36 -27.33 5.01
N ALA A 516 -17.52 -26.90 4.58
CA ALA A 516 -18.18 -27.45 3.41
C ALA A 516 -18.91 -26.36 2.63
N THR A 517 -18.99 -26.55 1.33
CA THR A 517 -19.79 -25.73 0.41
C THR A 517 -20.55 -26.65 -0.52
N ALA A 518 -21.76 -26.27 -0.87
CA ALA A 518 -22.54 -26.94 -1.89
C ALA A 518 -23.30 -25.91 -2.73
N THR A 519 -23.10 -25.95 -4.03
CA THR A 519 -23.85 -25.18 -5.02
C THR A 519 -24.74 -26.12 -5.79
N TYR A 520 -26.04 -25.90 -5.75
CA TYR A 520 -27.03 -26.60 -6.56
C TYR A 520 -27.51 -25.69 -7.68
N GLY A 521 -27.48 -26.17 -8.91
CA GLY A 521 -27.95 -25.48 -10.09
C GLY A 521 -29.10 -26.24 -10.73
N TYR A 522 -30.14 -25.51 -11.16
CA TYR A 522 -31.26 -26.09 -11.93
C TYR A 522 -31.38 -25.40 -13.29
N LYS A 523 -31.36 -26.18 -14.35
CA LYS A 523 -31.37 -25.71 -15.75
C LYS A 523 -30.31 -24.66 -16.09
N ASN A 524 -29.21 -24.62 -15.31
CA ASN A 524 -28.16 -23.61 -15.42
C ASN A 524 -28.69 -22.16 -15.31
N ARG A 525 -29.84 -21.94 -14.63
CA ARG A 525 -30.53 -20.65 -14.45
C ARG A 525 -30.70 -20.28 -12.99
N TYR A 526 -31.04 -21.24 -12.13
CA TYR A 526 -31.28 -21.06 -10.72
C TYR A 526 -30.13 -21.70 -9.95
N PHE A 527 -29.50 -20.94 -9.11
CA PHE A 527 -28.39 -21.42 -8.28
C PHE A 527 -28.68 -21.09 -6.81
N ILE A 528 -28.48 -22.08 -5.96
CA ILE A 528 -28.50 -21.93 -4.50
C ILE A 528 -27.19 -22.48 -3.98
N LYS A 529 -26.51 -21.72 -3.14
CA LYS A 529 -25.25 -22.11 -2.53
C LYS A 529 -25.35 -21.97 -1.01
N ALA A 530 -24.90 -23.01 -0.31
CA ALA A 530 -24.77 -23.03 1.14
C ALA A 530 -23.31 -23.31 1.52
N ASP A 531 -22.82 -22.54 2.46
CA ASP A 531 -21.45 -22.62 2.94
C ASP A 531 -21.44 -22.72 4.46
N VAL A 532 -20.53 -23.49 5.02
CA VAL A 532 -20.22 -23.48 6.45
C VAL A 532 -18.73 -23.65 6.65
N GLY A 533 -18.13 -22.71 7.36
CA GLY A 533 -16.80 -22.85 7.93
C GLY A 533 -16.89 -23.03 9.45
N TYR A 534 -16.05 -23.87 10.02
CA TYR A 534 -15.86 -24.02 11.43
C TYR A 534 -14.36 -23.92 11.70
N SER A 535 -13.93 -22.84 12.34
CA SER A 535 -12.51 -22.54 12.46
C SER A 535 -12.14 -22.09 13.87
N GLY A 536 -10.93 -22.45 14.28
CA GLY A 536 -10.37 -22.12 15.56
C GLY A 536 -9.01 -21.46 15.48
N SER A 537 -8.73 -20.61 16.47
CA SER A 537 -7.45 -19.92 16.62
C SER A 537 -6.98 -20.01 18.06
N GLU A 538 -5.71 -20.32 18.27
CA GLU A 538 -5.09 -20.33 19.60
C GLU A 538 -5.00 -18.94 20.27
N GLN A 539 -5.40 -17.88 19.56
CA GLN A 539 -5.52 -16.55 20.16
C GLN A 539 -6.59 -16.46 21.24
N PHE A 540 -7.50 -17.44 21.32
CA PHE A 540 -8.60 -17.48 22.26
C PHE A 540 -8.45 -18.65 23.26
N HIS A 541 -9.08 -18.50 24.43
CA HIS A 541 -9.19 -19.55 25.42
C HIS A 541 -9.79 -20.83 24.79
N PRO A 542 -9.36 -22.03 25.14
CA PRO A 542 -9.85 -23.29 24.56
C PRO A 542 -11.37 -23.38 24.38
N ASP A 543 -12.16 -22.93 25.38
CA ASP A 543 -13.62 -22.96 25.38
C ASP A 543 -14.27 -21.91 24.41
N LYS A 544 -13.51 -20.92 23.97
CA LYS A 544 -13.96 -19.82 23.08
C LYS A 544 -13.24 -19.78 21.73
N ARG A 545 -12.41 -20.78 21.48
CA ARG A 545 -11.47 -20.85 20.35
C ARG A 545 -12.15 -20.96 19.00
N TYR A 546 -13.26 -21.69 18.93
CA TYR A 546 -13.90 -22.03 17.67
C TYR A 546 -15.10 -21.16 17.34
N VAL A 547 -15.27 -20.86 16.06
CA VAL A 547 -16.39 -20.07 15.52
C VAL A 547 -16.92 -20.70 14.24
N ALA A 548 -18.26 -20.74 14.13
CA ALA A 548 -18.93 -21.14 12.91
C ALA A 548 -19.23 -19.92 12.02
N THR A 549 -19.00 -20.05 10.72
CA THR A 549 -19.21 -19.02 9.71
C THR A 549 -20.15 -19.55 8.60
N PRO A 550 -21.45 -19.69 8.87
CA PRO A 550 -22.43 -20.11 7.88
C PRO A 550 -22.75 -18.97 6.89
N ALA A 551 -23.03 -19.34 5.63
CA ALA A 551 -23.58 -18.45 4.63
C ALA A 551 -24.55 -19.17 3.70
N ILE A 552 -25.50 -18.43 3.17
CA ILE A 552 -26.42 -18.85 2.14
C ILE A 552 -26.47 -17.79 1.04
N SER A 553 -26.54 -18.23 -0.20
CA SER A 553 -26.66 -17.31 -1.33
C SER A 553 -27.43 -17.95 -2.48
N GLY A 554 -27.96 -17.11 -3.35
CA GLY A 554 -28.67 -17.55 -4.55
C GLY A 554 -28.42 -16.63 -5.73
N ALA A 555 -28.56 -17.19 -6.91
CA ALA A 555 -28.53 -16.45 -8.16
C ALA A 555 -29.61 -16.97 -9.12
N TRP A 556 -30.18 -16.03 -9.85
CA TRP A 556 -31.19 -16.30 -10.88
C TRP A 556 -30.78 -15.62 -12.18
N ILE A 557 -30.62 -16.40 -13.25
CA ILE A 557 -30.33 -15.88 -14.59
C ILE A 557 -31.68 -15.64 -15.29
N VAL A 558 -32.16 -14.44 -15.16
CA VAL A 558 -33.49 -14.03 -15.64
C VAL A 558 -33.54 -14.00 -17.17
N SER A 559 -32.43 -13.61 -17.82
CA SER A 559 -32.35 -13.54 -19.28
C SER A 559 -32.59 -14.87 -20.00
N ASP A 560 -32.36 -15.99 -19.30
CA ASP A 560 -32.55 -17.33 -19.89
C ASP A 560 -34.01 -17.81 -19.80
N GLU A 561 -34.89 -17.04 -19.15
CA GLU A 561 -36.30 -17.38 -19.05
C GLU A 561 -37.06 -17.19 -20.37
N ALA A 562 -38.09 -17.99 -20.59
CA ALA A 562 -38.86 -17.98 -21.83
C ALA A 562 -39.44 -16.58 -22.14
N PHE A 563 -39.89 -15.85 -21.10
CA PHE A 563 -40.50 -14.52 -21.24
C PHE A 563 -39.48 -13.39 -21.53
N MET A 564 -38.16 -13.67 -21.45
CA MET A 564 -37.09 -12.70 -21.71
C MET A 564 -36.46 -12.90 -23.09
N LYS A 565 -36.69 -14.02 -23.76
CA LYS A 565 -36.01 -14.39 -25.01
C LYS A 565 -36.26 -13.43 -26.18
N ASP A 566 -37.38 -12.74 -26.18
CA ASP A 566 -37.74 -11.80 -27.25
C ASP A 566 -37.15 -10.40 -27.06
N ILE A 567 -36.37 -10.21 -25.96
CA ILE A 567 -35.73 -8.94 -25.65
C ILE A 567 -34.30 -8.95 -26.18
N GLU A 568 -34.11 -8.68 -27.47
CA GLU A 568 -32.81 -8.77 -28.17
C GLU A 568 -31.70 -7.85 -27.59
N TRP A 569 -32.09 -6.69 -27.06
CA TRP A 569 -31.12 -5.75 -26.47
C TRP A 569 -30.57 -6.20 -25.12
N LEU A 570 -31.26 -7.11 -24.42
CA LEU A 570 -30.86 -7.65 -23.12
C LEU A 570 -30.19 -9.01 -23.30
N SER A 571 -28.88 -9.04 -23.42
CA SER A 571 -28.10 -10.26 -23.65
C SER A 571 -27.85 -11.08 -22.39
N TYR A 572 -27.89 -10.45 -21.22
CA TYR A 572 -27.69 -11.12 -19.93
C TYR A 572 -28.36 -10.34 -18.79
N LEU A 573 -29.06 -11.03 -17.91
CA LEU A 573 -29.57 -10.50 -16.66
C LEU A 573 -29.47 -11.56 -15.57
N LYS A 574 -28.66 -11.28 -14.54
CA LYS A 574 -28.52 -12.14 -13.36
C LYS A 574 -28.79 -11.33 -12.10
N LEU A 575 -29.67 -11.86 -11.26
CA LEU A 575 -29.92 -11.35 -9.92
C LEU A 575 -29.23 -12.28 -8.92
N ARG A 576 -28.63 -11.71 -7.88
CA ARG A 576 -27.98 -12.49 -6.82
C ARG A 576 -28.16 -11.85 -5.45
N ALA A 577 -28.24 -12.72 -4.45
CA ALA A 577 -28.33 -12.28 -3.04
C ALA A 577 -27.53 -13.23 -2.17
N SER A 578 -26.89 -12.69 -1.13
CA SER A 578 -26.15 -13.45 -0.14
C SER A 578 -26.34 -12.91 1.27
N TYR A 579 -26.32 -13.82 2.23
CA TYR A 579 -26.30 -13.52 3.66
C TYR A 579 -25.42 -14.55 4.38
N GLY A 580 -24.56 -14.08 5.31
CA GLY A 580 -23.75 -15.00 6.10
C GLY A 580 -22.90 -14.29 7.13
N ILE A 581 -22.11 -15.11 7.82
CA ILE A 581 -21.20 -14.68 8.88
C ILE A 581 -19.76 -14.94 8.45
N THR A 582 -18.89 -14.00 8.70
CA THR A 582 -17.44 -14.14 8.62
C THR A 582 -16.83 -13.76 9.97
N ALA A 583 -15.61 -14.19 10.23
CA ALA A 583 -14.98 -13.94 11.53
C ALA A 583 -13.56 -13.38 11.40
N ASN A 584 -13.07 -12.75 12.48
CA ASN A 584 -11.75 -12.11 12.55
C ASN A 584 -11.03 -12.47 13.85
N ASP A 585 -9.78 -12.93 13.76
CA ASP A 585 -8.86 -13.17 14.89
C ASP A 585 -7.64 -12.22 14.90
N GLN A 586 -7.66 -11.19 14.05
CA GLN A 586 -6.58 -10.22 13.96
C GLN A 586 -6.82 -9.06 14.92
N PHE A 587 -5.90 -8.81 15.84
CA PHE A 587 -6.04 -7.80 16.90
C PHE A 587 -4.93 -6.75 16.85
N GLY A 588 -4.50 -6.34 15.68
CA GLY A 588 -3.51 -5.26 15.52
C GLY A 588 -2.13 -5.59 16.13
N GLY A 589 -1.72 -6.86 16.12
CA GLY A 589 -0.43 -7.33 16.65
C GLY A 589 -0.49 -7.84 18.10
N ALA A 590 -1.57 -7.61 18.85
CA ALA A 590 -1.76 -8.18 20.18
C ALA A 590 -2.03 -9.69 20.09
N ARG A 591 -1.50 -10.45 21.04
CA ARG A 591 -1.59 -11.92 21.09
C ARG A 591 -2.03 -12.42 22.45
N TYR A 592 -2.76 -13.55 22.44
CA TYR A 592 -3.15 -14.27 23.66
C TYR A 592 -3.80 -13.39 24.73
N LEU A 593 -4.66 -12.46 24.30
CA LEU A 593 -5.33 -11.48 25.17
C LEU A 593 -6.23 -12.10 26.24
N TYR A 594 -6.33 -13.44 26.28
CA TYR A 594 -7.00 -14.17 27.35
C TYR A 594 -6.10 -14.52 28.53
N LEU A 595 -4.77 -14.29 28.38
CA LEU A 595 -3.76 -14.51 29.43
C LEU A 595 -3.34 -13.18 30.05
N ASP A 596 -3.06 -13.19 31.35
CA ASP A 596 -2.43 -12.05 32.02
C ASP A 596 -1.02 -11.85 31.50
N TYR A 597 -0.65 -10.60 31.20
CA TYR A 597 0.71 -10.24 30.84
C TYR A 597 1.50 -9.87 32.08
N ILE A 598 2.61 -10.55 32.30
CA ILE A 598 3.60 -10.23 33.31
C ILE A 598 4.95 -10.10 32.62
N ASP A 599 5.64 -8.99 32.86
CA ASP A 599 6.96 -8.76 32.25
C ASP A 599 8.06 -9.59 32.97
N ILE A 600 9.27 -9.55 32.41
CA ILE A 600 10.42 -10.28 32.96
C ILE A 600 10.82 -9.81 34.36
N ASN A 601 10.41 -8.62 34.78
CA ASN A 601 10.68 -8.04 36.09
C ASN A 601 9.56 -8.34 37.09
N GLY A 602 8.51 -9.07 36.68
CA GLY A 602 7.35 -9.36 37.50
C GLY A 602 6.29 -8.25 37.52
N ASN A 603 6.40 -7.21 36.73
CA ASN A 603 5.38 -6.17 36.69
C ASN A 603 4.15 -6.66 35.90
N GLU A 604 2.99 -6.41 36.47
CA GLU A 604 1.71 -6.70 35.82
C GLU A 604 1.42 -5.69 34.70
N GLY A 605 1.12 -6.21 33.52
CA GLY A 605 0.66 -5.42 32.40
C GLY A 605 -0.83 -5.67 32.09
N LEU A 606 -1.15 -5.81 30.80
CA LEU A 606 -2.53 -6.04 30.37
C LEU A 606 -3.12 -7.30 31.02
N LYS A 607 -4.25 -7.14 31.72
CA LYS A 607 -5.02 -8.26 32.25
C LYS A 607 -5.69 -9.07 31.15
N GLY A 608 -5.62 -10.39 31.30
CA GLY A 608 -6.26 -11.31 30.35
C GLY A 608 -7.77 -11.40 30.56
N ASN A 609 -8.46 -11.74 29.49
CA ASN A 609 -9.89 -12.00 29.51
C ASN A 609 -10.20 -13.36 28.85
N PRO A 610 -10.43 -14.43 29.60
CA PRO A 610 -10.70 -15.76 29.05
C PRO A 610 -12.04 -15.85 28.26
N ASN A 611 -12.91 -14.86 28.40
CA ASN A 611 -14.19 -14.82 27.71
C ASN A 611 -14.11 -14.23 26.27
N LEU A 612 -12.93 -13.80 25.86
CA LEU A 612 -12.75 -13.26 24.51
C LEU A 612 -13.03 -14.30 23.43
N SER A 613 -13.67 -13.87 22.39
CA SER A 613 -14.00 -14.67 21.21
C SER A 613 -13.69 -13.90 19.91
N ALA A 614 -13.63 -14.62 18.80
CA ALA A 614 -13.45 -14.01 17.49
C ALA A 614 -14.55 -12.99 17.19
N GLU A 615 -14.18 -11.88 16.57
CA GLU A 615 -15.15 -10.91 16.04
C GLU A 615 -15.98 -11.57 14.93
N LYS A 616 -17.28 -11.27 14.88
CA LYS A 616 -18.21 -11.81 13.88
C LYS A 616 -18.83 -10.69 13.08
N MET A 617 -18.71 -10.79 11.76
CA MET A 617 -19.32 -9.86 10.83
C MET A 617 -20.49 -10.53 10.11
N LYS A 618 -21.69 -10.03 10.34
CA LYS A 618 -22.90 -10.40 9.58
C LYS A 618 -22.90 -9.59 8.30
N LYS A 619 -22.79 -10.25 7.17
CA LYS A 619 -22.71 -9.62 5.85
C LYS A 619 -23.91 -9.99 5.00
N GLN A 620 -24.42 -9.00 4.29
CA GLN A 620 -25.47 -9.18 3.26
C GLN A 620 -25.08 -8.41 2.00
N ASN A 621 -25.42 -8.98 0.85
CA ASN A 621 -25.16 -8.40 -0.46
C ASN A 621 -26.30 -8.71 -1.41
N TYR A 622 -26.68 -7.70 -2.21
CA TYR A 622 -27.64 -7.84 -3.30
C TYR A 622 -26.99 -7.32 -4.57
N GLY A 623 -26.96 -8.12 -5.61
CA GLY A 623 -26.26 -7.83 -6.86
C GLY A 623 -27.13 -8.00 -8.09
N ILE A 624 -26.85 -7.18 -9.09
CA ILE A 624 -27.45 -7.25 -10.43
C ILE A 624 -26.29 -7.25 -11.44
N GLU A 625 -26.32 -8.19 -12.38
CA GLU A 625 -25.40 -8.22 -13.52
C GLU A 625 -26.21 -8.09 -14.80
N LEU A 626 -25.88 -7.13 -15.63
CA LEU A 626 -26.54 -6.82 -16.89
C LEU A 626 -25.55 -6.92 -18.04
N GLY A 627 -25.94 -7.62 -19.11
CA GLY A 627 -25.31 -7.57 -20.40
C GLY A 627 -26.25 -6.95 -21.42
N LEU A 628 -25.86 -5.92 -22.10
CA LEU A 628 -26.67 -5.20 -23.09
C LEU A 628 -25.99 -5.25 -24.45
N PHE A 629 -26.76 -5.57 -25.49
CA PHE A 629 -26.30 -5.60 -26.88
C PHE A 629 -25.09 -6.52 -27.14
N ASN A 630 -24.75 -7.46 -26.24
CA ASN A 630 -23.50 -8.24 -26.18
C ASN A 630 -22.22 -7.39 -26.14
N GLU A 631 -22.31 -6.10 -25.86
CA GLU A 631 -21.19 -5.15 -25.89
C GLU A 631 -21.00 -4.45 -24.54
N LEU A 632 -22.06 -4.18 -23.80
CA LEU A 632 -22.03 -3.45 -22.53
C LEU A 632 -22.38 -4.40 -21.37
N ASN A 633 -21.42 -4.59 -20.47
CA ASN A 633 -21.60 -5.30 -19.21
C ASN A 633 -21.67 -4.31 -18.06
N VAL A 634 -22.69 -4.41 -17.22
CA VAL A 634 -22.86 -3.58 -16.03
C VAL A 634 -23.10 -4.47 -14.82
N SER A 635 -22.42 -4.22 -13.74
CA SER A 635 -22.70 -4.86 -12.45
C SER A 635 -22.98 -3.81 -11.38
N PHE A 636 -23.93 -4.12 -10.52
CA PHE A 636 -24.29 -3.30 -9.35
C PHE A 636 -24.36 -4.20 -8.13
N ASP A 637 -23.73 -3.79 -7.04
CA ASP A 637 -23.80 -4.44 -5.73
C ASP A 637 -24.17 -3.44 -4.65
N TRP A 638 -25.16 -3.75 -3.84
CA TRP A 638 -25.41 -3.09 -2.57
C TRP A 638 -25.07 -4.04 -1.43
N TYR A 639 -24.36 -3.54 -0.41
CA TYR A 639 -23.91 -4.36 0.70
C TYR A 639 -24.05 -3.67 2.05
N LYS A 640 -24.20 -4.49 3.09
CA LYS A 640 -24.13 -4.09 4.49
C LYS A 640 -23.43 -5.16 5.31
N SER A 641 -22.54 -4.72 6.21
CA SER A 641 -21.83 -5.56 7.18
C SER A 641 -22.01 -4.98 8.57
N ARG A 642 -22.25 -5.85 9.57
CA ARG A 642 -22.31 -5.48 10.99
C ARG A 642 -21.40 -6.38 11.80
N CYS A 643 -20.48 -5.77 12.54
CA CYS A 643 -19.71 -6.40 13.60
C CYS A 643 -20.42 -6.14 14.94
N ASP A 644 -20.88 -7.20 15.62
CA ASP A 644 -21.65 -7.09 16.87
C ASP A 644 -20.81 -7.35 18.14
N ASN A 645 -19.63 -7.95 18.01
CA ASN A 645 -18.76 -8.32 19.13
C ASN A 645 -17.32 -7.88 18.86
N MET A 646 -17.16 -6.67 18.40
CA MET A 646 -15.85 -6.08 18.11
C MET A 646 -15.03 -5.98 19.40
N LEU A 647 -13.74 -6.30 19.32
CA LEU A 647 -12.81 -6.23 20.43
C LEU A 647 -12.47 -4.77 20.73
N VAL A 648 -12.73 -4.34 21.94
CA VAL A 648 -12.50 -2.97 22.42
C VAL A 648 -11.87 -2.94 23.80
N SER A 649 -11.30 -1.81 24.20
CA SER A 649 -10.85 -1.59 25.57
C SER A 649 -12.03 -1.49 26.53
N SER A 650 -11.89 -2.01 27.72
CA SER A 650 -12.83 -1.76 28.81
C SER A 650 -12.47 -0.52 29.65
N ALA A 651 -11.34 0.13 29.37
CA ALA A 651 -10.83 1.28 30.10
C ALA A 651 -11.82 2.46 30.19
N GLY A 652 -12.61 2.69 29.14
CA GLY A 652 -13.60 3.79 29.11
C GLY A 652 -14.77 3.63 30.09
N THR A 653 -14.98 2.44 30.65
CA THR A 653 -16.04 2.17 31.62
C THR A 653 -15.56 2.14 33.06
N VAL A 654 -14.27 2.38 33.29
CA VAL A 654 -13.64 2.28 34.61
C VAL A 654 -13.20 3.64 35.11
N PRO A 655 -13.56 4.05 36.33
CA PRO A 655 -13.12 5.30 36.91
C PRO A 655 -11.60 5.35 37.10
N GLN A 656 -10.96 6.46 36.71
CA GLN A 656 -9.51 6.63 36.77
C GLN A 656 -8.92 6.60 38.18
N TYR A 657 -9.73 6.89 39.21
CA TYR A 657 -9.27 6.92 40.60
C TYR A 657 -8.98 5.53 41.21
N GLN A 658 -9.18 4.45 40.45
CA GLN A 658 -8.90 3.09 40.93
C GLN A 658 -7.41 2.74 41.06
N GLY A 659 -6.51 3.63 40.60
CA GLY A 659 -5.07 3.45 40.73
C GLY A 659 -4.42 2.41 39.82
N VAL A 660 -5.19 1.80 38.92
CA VAL A 660 -4.68 0.88 37.88
C VAL A 660 -4.58 1.62 36.58
N SER A 661 -3.46 1.47 35.87
CA SER A 661 -3.30 2.04 34.54
C SER A 661 -4.44 1.60 33.63
N LEU A 662 -5.05 2.52 32.91
CA LEU A 662 -6.12 2.21 31.96
C LEU A 662 -5.66 1.25 30.84
N ASP A 663 -4.38 1.23 30.51
CA ASP A 663 -3.79 0.33 29.52
C ASP A 663 -3.75 -1.13 30.00
N ASN A 664 -3.80 -1.36 31.32
CA ASN A 664 -3.77 -2.69 31.92
C ASN A 664 -5.16 -3.35 32.04
N TYR A 665 -6.23 -2.62 31.70
CA TYR A 665 -7.57 -3.21 31.70
C TYR A 665 -7.78 -4.19 30.55
N PRO A 666 -8.49 -5.32 30.79
CA PRO A 666 -8.68 -6.34 29.80
C PRO A 666 -9.50 -5.82 28.59
N LYS A 667 -9.23 -6.37 27.43
CA LYS A 667 -10.09 -6.18 26.27
C LYS A 667 -11.41 -6.94 26.46
N THR A 668 -12.45 -6.45 25.77
CA THR A 668 -13.80 -7.07 25.80
C THR A 668 -14.41 -7.11 24.40
N ASN A 669 -15.33 -8.05 24.16
CA ASN A 669 -16.12 -8.10 22.93
C ASN A 669 -17.37 -7.19 23.01
N GLY A 670 -17.22 -5.95 23.53
CA GLY A 670 -18.32 -4.98 23.73
C GLY A 670 -18.61 -4.06 22.56
N GLY A 671 -17.72 -4.01 21.59
CA GLY A 671 -17.81 -3.08 20.47
C GLY A 671 -18.78 -3.51 19.38
N LYS A 672 -19.31 -2.50 18.65
CA LYS A 672 -20.23 -2.69 17.51
C LYS A 672 -19.92 -1.68 16.42
N MET A 673 -19.94 -2.12 15.17
CA MET A 673 -19.70 -1.26 14.02
C MET A 673 -20.53 -1.69 12.82
N ASP A 674 -21.13 -0.73 12.12
CA ASP A 674 -21.78 -0.93 10.82
C ASP A 674 -20.86 -0.46 9.69
N ASN A 675 -20.92 -1.17 8.57
CA ASN A 675 -20.32 -0.75 7.31
C ASN A 675 -21.29 -1.05 6.16
N TYR A 676 -21.55 -0.09 5.28
CA TYR A 676 -22.46 -0.22 4.16
C TYR A 676 -22.01 0.59 2.96
N GLY A 677 -22.45 0.19 1.80
CA GLY A 677 -22.11 0.88 0.57
C GLY A 677 -22.71 0.24 -0.67
N TYR A 678 -22.27 0.74 -1.81
CA TYR A 678 -22.62 0.19 -3.11
C TYR A 678 -21.46 0.32 -4.10
N GLU A 679 -21.48 -0.54 -5.10
CA GLU A 679 -20.50 -0.61 -6.18
C GLU A 679 -21.22 -0.69 -7.51
N ILE A 680 -20.73 0.05 -8.49
CA ILE A 680 -21.17 -0.01 -9.88
C ILE A 680 -19.93 -0.22 -10.73
N GLU A 681 -19.97 -1.17 -11.64
CA GLU A 681 -18.92 -1.39 -12.63
C GLU A 681 -19.58 -1.52 -13.99
N ALA A 682 -19.02 -0.85 -15.00
CA ALA A 682 -19.51 -0.91 -16.37
C ALA A 682 -18.32 -1.10 -17.33
N MET A 683 -18.46 -1.97 -18.31
CA MET A 683 -17.48 -2.22 -19.35
C MET A 683 -18.18 -2.35 -20.70
N TYR A 684 -17.86 -1.45 -21.60
CA TYR A 684 -18.28 -1.46 -22.99
C TYR A 684 -17.11 -1.91 -23.85
N GLU A 685 -17.30 -2.99 -24.60
CA GLU A 685 -16.31 -3.54 -25.52
C GLU A 685 -16.95 -3.74 -26.88
N LYS A 686 -16.30 -3.20 -27.92
CA LYS A 686 -16.78 -3.34 -29.29
C LYS A 686 -15.65 -3.72 -30.23
N ARG A 687 -15.86 -4.78 -30.97
CA ARG A 687 -15.05 -5.17 -32.11
C ARG A 687 -15.74 -4.69 -33.39
N LEU A 688 -15.16 -3.70 -34.06
CA LEU A 688 -15.69 -3.14 -35.31
C LEU A 688 -15.39 -4.07 -36.49
N ASN A 689 -14.20 -4.65 -36.52
CA ASN A 689 -13.74 -5.63 -37.49
C ASN A 689 -12.51 -6.38 -36.97
N ASP A 690 -11.84 -7.18 -37.79
CA ASP A 690 -10.65 -7.94 -37.37
C ASP A 690 -9.46 -7.07 -36.98
N ASP A 691 -9.39 -5.86 -37.49
CA ASP A 691 -8.30 -4.90 -37.23
C ASP A 691 -8.59 -3.96 -36.07
N TRP A 692 -9.87 -3.62 -35.80
CA TRP A 692 -10.27 -2.60 -34.86
C TRP A 692 -11.12 -3.14 -33.73
N SER A 693 -10.69 -2.92 -32.49
CA SER A 693 -11.52 -3.06 -31.31
C SER A 693 -11.25 -1.92 -30.32
N PHE A 694 -12.22 -1.55 -29.53
CA PHE A 694 -12.06 -0.59 -28.45
C PHE A 694 -12.85 -1.00 -27.24
N HIS A 695 -12.41 -0.53 -26.07
CA HIS A 695 -13.11 -0.70 -24.81
C HIS A 695 -13.10 0.61 -24.03
N VAL A 696 -14.18 0.84 -23.31
CA VAL A 696 -14.32 1.92 -22.34
C VAL A 696 -15.08 1.36 -21.14
N GLY A 697 -14.54 1.57 -19.97
CA GLY A 697 -15.20 1.07 -18.76
C GLY A 697 -14.75 1.80 -17.52
N GLY A 698 -15.32 1.43 -16.40
CA GLY A 698 -14.95 1.98 -15.12
C GLY A 698 -15.78 1.44 -13.98
N SER A 699 -15.40 1.80 -12.77
CA SER A 699 -16.18 1.50 -11.58
C SER A 699 -16.28 2.70 -10.66
N PHE A 700 -17.33 2.70 -9.87
CA PHE A 700 -17.54 3.61 -8.77
C PHE A 700 -17.95 2.80 -7.54
N SER A 701 -17.25 3.06 -6.42
CA SER A 701 -17.52 2.41 -5.13
C SER A 701 -17.74 3.48 -4.06
N PHE A 702 -18.80 3.33 -3.31
CA PHE A 702 -19.08 4.13 -2.12
C PHE A 702 -19.09 3.22 -0.90
N ASN A 703 -18.39 3.62 0.16
CA ASN A 703 -18.42 2.94 1.46
C ASN A 703 -18.53 3.95 2.60
N LYS A 704 -19.23 3.56 3.65
CA LYS A 704 -19.33 4.33 4.89
C LYS A 704 -19.48 3.39 6.06
N ASN A 705 -18.63 3.56 7.06
CA ASN A 705 -18.76 2.88 8.33
C ASN A 705 -19.33 3.84 9.41
N LYS A 706 -19.89 3.24 10.45
CA LYS A 706 -20.34 3.94 11.65
C LYS A 706 -20.02 3.10 12.87
N VAL A 707 -19.24 3.64 13.77
CA VAL A 707 -19.00 3.05 15.09
C VAL A 707 -20.28 3.21 15.90
N ILE A 708 -20.83 2.10 16.39
CA ILE A 708 -22.07 2.08 17.17
C ILE A 708 -21.75 2.06 18.65
N SER A 709 -20.73 1.27 19.06
CA SER A 709 -20.26 1.21 20.44
C SER A 709 -18.78 0.80 20.49
N VAL A 710 -18.02 1.44 21.37
CA VAL A 710 -16.64 1.09 21.71
C VAL A 710 -16.38 1.19 23.23
N ASN A 711 -17.43 1.18 24.04
CA ASN A 711 -17.38 1.35 25.49
C ASN A 711 -16.78 2.71 25.92
N GLU A 712 -17.14 3.78 25.23
CA GLU A 712 -16.71 5.13 25.61
C GLU A 712 -17.40 5.61 26.90
N SER A 713 -16.63 6.37 27.70
CA SER A 713 -17.19 7.12 28.83
C SER A 713 -18.16 8.22 28.33
N PRO A 714 -19.27 8.45 29.02
CA PRO A 714 -20.16 9.54 28.64
C PRO A 714 -19.49 10.89 28.96
N TYR A 715 -19.52 11.80 27.99
CA TYR A 715 -19.13 13.19 28.21
C TYR A 715 -20.24 14.02 28.80
N SER A 716 -19.89 15.10 29.51
CA SER A 716 -20.84 16.06 30.03
C SER A 716 -21.62 16.80 28.93
N SER A 717 -22.71 17.47 29.30
CA SER A 717 -23.63 18.09 28.32
C SER A 717 -23.08 19.39 27.70
N ASP A 718 -22.04 19.97 28.28
CA ASP A 718 -21.38 21.17 27.81
C ASP A 718 -20.42 20.96 26.63
N TYR A 719 -20.07 19.71 26.31
CA TYR A 719 -19.36 19.38 25.06
C TYR A 719 -20.29 19.53 23.87
N ALA A 720 -20.02 20.41 22.94
CA ALA A 720 -20.85 20.68 21.78
C ALA A 720 -21.10 19.44 20.93
N TYR A 721 -20.07 18.68 20.62
CA TYR A 721 -20.15 17.42 19.84
C TYR A 721 -19.94 16.18 20.68
N ARG A 722 -19.70 16.34 21.99
CA ARG A 722 -19.39 15.21 22.88
C ARG A 722 -18.32 14.33 22.25
N LEU A 723 -17.14 14.91 21.99
CA LEU A 723 -15.98 14.33 21.31
C LEU A 723 -15.89 12.81 21.57
N ARG A 724 -16.30 11.99 20.60
CA ARG A 724 -16.41 10.55 20.74
C ARG A 724 -16.27 9.82 19.41
N THR A 725 -15.88 8.56 19.48
CA THR A 725 -15.85 7.66 18.34
C THR A 725 -17.24 7.12 18.00
N GLU A 726 -18.06 6.88 19.04
CA GLU A 726 -19.43 6.37 18.86
C GLU A 726 -20.31 7.36 18.09
N GLY A 727 -21.02 6.84 17.09
CA GLY A 727 -21.87 7.63 16.21
C GLY A 727 -21.18 8.16 14.96
N TYR A 728 -19.84 8.13 14.90
CA TYR A 728 -19.03 8.65 13.81
C TYR A 728 -18.36 7.54 12.98
N THR A 729 -17.71 7.92 11.91
CA THR A 729 -16.89 7.04 11.10
C THR A 729 -15.58 6.75 11.84
N SER A 730 -15.11 5.50 11.81
CA SER A 730 -13.78 5.16 12.32
C SER A 730 -12.71 6.00 11.63
N GLY A 731 -11.82 6.63 12.42
CA GLY A 731 -10.82 7.56 11.92
C GLY A 731 -11.39 8.94 11.54
N GLN A 732 -12.55 9.33 12.10
CA GLN A 732 -13.06 10.71 11.99
C GLN A 732 -12.00 11.68 12.52
N VAL A 733 -11.69 12.71 11.74
CA VAL A 733 -10.78 13.76 12.17
C VAL A 733 -11.56 14.75 13.05
N TRP A 734 -10.97 15.08 14.18
CA TRP A 734 -11.50 16.00 15.17
C TRP A 734 -10.54 17.19 15.35
N GLY A 735 -11.08 18.36 15.64
CA GLY A 735 -10.29 19.55 15.89
C GLY A 735 -11.15 20.82 15.98
N TYR A 736 -10.50 21.95 16.11
CA TYR A 736 -11.14 23.25 16.23
C TYR A 736 -11.59 23.77 14.86
N LEU A 737 -12.80 24.34 14.82
CA LEU A 737 -13.29 25.07 13.66
C LEU A 737 -12.76 26.50 13.69
N ILE A 738 -12.22 26.98 12.58
CA ILE A 738 -11.82 28.38 12.43
C ILE A 738 -13.04 29.22 12.11
N ASP A 739 -13.16 30.38 12.76
CA ASP A 739 -14.18 31.37 12.47
C ASP A 739 -13.72 32.29 11.35
N TYR A 740 -14.27 32.13 10.17
CA TYR A 740 -14.00 32.97 9.01
C TYR A 740 -14.95 34.18 8.87
N SER A 741 -15.67 34.54 9.91
CA SER A 741 -16.63 35.67 9.87
C SER A 741 -15.97 36.98 9.49
N ASN A 742 -14.69 37.18 9.86
CA ASN A 742 -13.90 38.35 9.49
C ASN A 742 -13.18 38.24 8.13
N GLY A 743 -13.41 37.15 7.37
CA GLY A 743 -12.86 36.93 6.03
C GLY A 743 -11.65 36.00 5.99
N ASN A 744 -10.64 36.17 6.83
CA ASN A 744 -9.42 35.34 6.82
C ASN A 744 -9.29 34.36 8.00
N GLY A 745 -10.12 34.51 9.04
CA GLY A 745 -10.13 33.63 10.20
C GLY A 745 -8.99 33.84 11.18
N MET A 746 -8.35 35.01 11.15
CA MET A 746 -7.22 35.39 12.00
C MET A 746 -7.49 36.71 12.70
N PHE A 747 -6.96 36.90 13.91
CA PHE A 747 -6.97 38.22 14.56
C PHE A 747 -6.10 39.18 13.78
N ASN A 748 -6.67 40.25 13.19
CA ASN A 748 -5.92 41.14 12.32
C ASN A 748 -5.38 42.38 13.02
N PHE A 749 -5.95 42.72 14.20
CA PHE A 749 -5.49 43.81 15.03
C PHE A 749 -5.82 43.55 16.50
N LYS A 750 -5.16 44.32 17.39
CA LYS A 750 -5.22 44.09 18.83
C LYS A 750 -6.62 44.31 19.40
N GLU A 751 -7.33 45.30 18.89
CA GLU A 751 -8.68 45.62 19.33
C GLU A 751 -9.67 44.50 19.01
N GLU A 752 -9.50 43.79 17.88
CA GLU A 752 -10.31 42.61 17.51
C GLU A 752 -10.05 41.47 18.51
N LEU A 753 -8.78 41.18 18.83
CA LEU A 753 -8.40 40.20 19.81
C LEU A 753 -9.00 40.48 21.19
N GLU A 754 -8.82 41.73 21.69
CA GLU A 754 -9.33 42.14 22.98
C GLU A 754 -10.87 42.15 23.04
N ALA A 755 -11.54 42.59 21.97
CA ALA A 755 -12.99 42.64 21.88
C ALA A 755 -13.64 41.24 21.81
N SER A 756 -12.93 40.25 21.30
CA SER A 756 -13.42 38.85 21.22
C SER A 756 -13.66 38.26 22.62
N GLY A 757 -12.83 38.65 23.59
CA GLY A 757 -12.84 38.10 24.95
C GLY A 757 -12.52 36.61 25.00
N LEU A 758 -12.01 36.02 23.91
CA LEU A 758 -11.66 34.60 23.83
C LEU A 758 -10.34 34.35 24.59
N THR A 759 -10.33 33.25 25.32
CA THR A 759 -9.15 32.65 25.93
C THR A 759 -8.95 31.23 25.42
N TYR A 760 -7.71 30.77 25.30
CA TYR A 760 -7.42 29.41 24.80
C TYR A 760 -6.74 28.60 25.91
N ALA A 761 -7.24 27.42 26.19
CA ALA A 761 -6.69 26.52 27.22
C ALA A 761 -5.28 26.00 26.88
N PHE A 762 -4.89 26.06 25.61
CA PHE A 762 -3.62 25.55 25.08
C PHE A 762 -2.60 26.66 24.72
N GLY A 763 -2.82 27.90 25.13
CA GLY A 763 -1.89 29.01 24.93
C GLY A 763 -2.57 30.39 24.91
N THR A 764 -1.77 31.43 24.71
CA THR A 764 -2.29 32.81 24.60
C THR A 764 -2.35 33.21 23.13
N PRO A 765 -3.52 33.48 22.57
CA PRO A 765 -3.65 33.92 21.18
C PRO A 765 -3.02 35.29 20.97
N ARG A 766 -2.46 35.49 19.78
CA ARG A 766 -1.80 36.72 19.33
C ARG A 766 -2.49 37.27 18.09
N VAL A 767 -2.17 38.51 17.75
CA VAL A 767 -2.55 39.08 16.45
C VAL A 767 -1.88 38.25 15.33
N GLY A 768 -2.67 37.82 14.36
CA GLY A 768 -2.28 36.92 13.28
C GLY A 768 -2.51 35.44 13.57
N ASP A 769 -2.89 35.07 14.79
CA ASP A 769 -3.29 33.70 15.12
C ASP A 769 -4.75 33.43 14.72
N PHE A 770 -5.11 32.14 14.54
CA PHE A 770 -6.45 31.74 14.20
C PHE A 770 -7.48 32.11 15.26
N ILE A 771 -8.67 32.52 14.81
CA ILE A 771 -9.87 32.65 15.62
C ILE A 771 -10.63 31.33 15.59
N TYR A 772 -10.75 30.69 16.75
CA TYR A 772 -11.54 29.45 16.84
C TYR A 772 -12.99 29.75 17.27
N GLN A 773 -13.90 28.91 16.79
CA GLN A 773 -15.32 29.00 17.15
C GLN A 773 -15.53 28.50 18.58
N ASP A 774 -16.08 29.33 19.44
CA ASP A 774 -16.60 28.98 20.75
C ASP A 774 -17.96 28.30 20.58
N LEU A 775 -17.98 26.97 20.69
CA LEU A 775 -19.15 26.18 20.36
C LEU A 775 -20.12 26.00 21.53
N ASN A 776 -19.65 26.17 22.77
CA ASN A 776 -20.47 26.09 23.97
C ASN A 776 -20.84 27.49 24.54
N GLY A 777 -20.18 28.56 24.11
CA GLY A 777 -20.48 29.97 24.45
C GLY A 777 -19.87 30.45 25.76
N ASP A 778 -18.83 29.77 26.30
CA ASP A 778 -18.23 30.13 27.59
C ASP A 778 -16.99 31.05 27.49
N LYS A 779 -16.64 31.45 26.27
CA LYS A 779 -15.48 32.30 25.93
C LYS A 779 -14.11 31.61 26.13
N MET A 780 -14.07 30.35 26.45
CA MET A 780 -12.85 29.56 26.56
C MET A 780 -12.79 28.53 25.46
N ILE A 781 -11.82 28.60 24.57
CA ILE A 781 -11.58 27.60 23.56
C ILE A 781 -10.80 26.45 24.21
N ASP A 782 -11.47 25.33 24.45
CA ASP A 782 -10.94 24.15 25.08
C ASP A 782 -11.44 22.86 24.39
N GLU A 783 -11.28 21.71 25.01
CA GLU A 783 -11.71 20.43 24.47
C GLU A 783 -13.23 20.32 24.19
N LYS A 784 -14.04 21.22 24.77
CA LYS A 784 -15.49 21.27 24.57
C LYS A 784 -15.88 21.91 23.22
N ASP A 785 -14.95 22.63 22.57
CA ASP A 785 -15.15 23.27 21.27
C ASP A 785 -14.62 22.40 20.12
N ILE A 786 -14.18 21.19 20.38
CA ILE A 786 -13.71 20.27 19.36
C ILE A 786 -14.90 19.72 18.56
N ALA A 787 -14.81 19.86 17.23
CA ALA A 787 -15.82 19.43 16.26
C ALA A 787 -15.28 18.36 15.32
N PRO A 788 -16.15 17.58 14.65
CA PRO A 788 -15.72 16.72 13.57
C PRO A 788 -15.37 17.56 12.33
N ILE A 789 -14.08 17.56 11.97
CA ILE A 789 -13.52 18.30 10.86
C ILE A 789 -13.01 17.37 9.76
N GLY A 790 -13.53 17.49 8.53
CA GLY A 790 -13.11 16.67 7.41
C GLY A 790 -13.55 15.21 7.44
N TYR A 791 -12.91 14.40 6.62
CA TYR A 791 -13.18 12.97 6.45
C TYR A 791 -12.02 12.14 7.02
N SER A 792 -12.26 10.84 7.19
CA SER A 792 -11.20 9.86 7.45
C SER A 792 -10.15 9.84 6.33
N ARG A 793 -8.93 9.40 6.66
CA ARG A 793 -7.87 9.13 5.67
C ARG A 793 -8.21 7.97 4.72
N ILE A 794 -9.24 7.19 5.01
CA ILE A 794 -9.75 6.14 4.11
C ILE A 794 -10.83 6.76 3.23
N PRO A 795 -10.66 6.76 1.90
CA PRO A 795 -11.63 7.36 0.99
C PRO A 795 -13.02 6.72 1.12
N ARG A 796 -14.06 7.53 1.20
CA ARG A 796 -15.45 7.04 1.15
C ARG A 796 -15.90 6.72 -0.28
N GLN A 797 -15.27 7.35 -1.26
CA GLN A 797 -15.55 7.14 -2.68
C GLN A 797 -14.26 6.83 -3.39
N SER A 798 -14.25 5.73 -4.14
CA SER A 798 -13.17 5.37 -5.05
C SER A 798 -13.75 5.04 -6.42
N TYR A 799 -13.05 5.44 -7.47
CA TYR A 799 -13.49 5.20 -8.83
C TYR A 799 -12.31 5.00 -9.76
N HIS A 800 -12.53 4.26 -10.80
CA HIS A 800 -11.60 4.16 -11.92
C HIS A 800 -12.31 4.27 -13.26
N LEU A 801 -11.57 4.73 -14.25
CA LEU A 801 -11.98 4.77 -15.65
C LEU A 801 -10.87 4.14 -16.48
N THR A 802 -11.24 3.21 -17.34
CA THR A 802 -10.33 2.61 -18.33
C THR A 802 -10.84 2.86 -19.73
N ALA A 803 -9.92 3.13 -20.64
CA ALA A 803 -10.21 3.26 -22.06
C ALA A 803 -9.04 2.70 -22.87
N GLY A 804 -9.32 2.11 -24.01
CA GLY A 804 -8.28 1.63 -24.89
C GLY A 804 -8.81 1.20 -26.25
N PHE A 805 -7.87 1.05 -27.17
CA PHE A 805 -8.18 0.51 -28.49
C PHE A 805 -7.04 -0.35 -29.02
N LYS A 806 -7.39 -1.25 -29.93
CA LYS A 806 -6.45 -2.02 -30.74
C LYS A 806 -6.69 -1.74 -32.21
N TYR A 807 -5.61 -1.48 -32.93
CA TYR A 807 -5.63 -1.34 -34.37
C TYR A 807 -4.47 -2.12 -34.98
N LYS A 808 -4.77 -3.22 -35.67
CA LYS A 808 -3.75 -4.15 -36.16
C LYS A 808 -2.79 -4.61 -35.05
N GLY A 809 -1.53 -4.24 -35.12
CA GLY A 809 -0.55 -4.53 -34.06
C GLY A 809 -0.46 -3.48 -32.95
N LEU A 810 -1.08 -2.31 -33.11
CA LEU A 810 -1.06 -1.22 -32.13
C LEU A 810 -2.12 -1.41 -31.07
N GLU A 811 -1.73 -1.28 -29.81
CA GLU A 811 -2.64 -1.28 -28.66
C GLU A 811 -2.36 -0.03 -27.81
N VAL A 812 -3.41 0.70 -27.45
CA VAL A 812 -3.34 1.81 -26.51
C VAL A 812 -4.30 1.54 -25.35
N SER A 813 -3.84 1.74 -24.12
CA SER A 813 -4.68 1.62 -22.93
C SER A 813 -4.38 2.74 -21.94
N LEU A 814 -5.43 3.23 -21.29
CA LEU A 814 -5.42 4.28 -20.28
C LEU A 814 -6.17 3.79 -19.06
N LEU A 815 -5.65 4.09 -17.89
CA LEU A 815 -6.30 3.84 -16.61
C LEU A 815 -6.23 5.10 -15.75
N PHE A 816 -7.38 5.63 -15.39
CA PHE A 816 -7.52 6.69 -14.40
C PHE A 816 -8.00 6.11 -13.08
N GLN A 817 -7.44 6.59 -11.98
CA GLN A 817 -7.85 6.29 -10.62
C GLN A 817 -8.22 7.59 -9.92
N GLY A 818 -9.31 7.58 -9.16
CA GLY A 818 -9.68 8.72 -8.36
C GLY A 818 -10.28 8.32 -7.01
N VAL A 819 -10.17 9.22 -6.06
CA VAL A 819 -10.80 9.12 -4.75
C VAL A 819 -11.45 10.43 -4.37
N ASN A 820 -12.50 10.36 -3.55
CA ASN A 820 -13.20 11.54 -3.06
C ASN A 820 -13.70 11.31 -1.63
N LYS A 821 -14.07 12.42 -0.94
CA LYS A 821 -14.46 12.38 0.47
C LYS A 821 -13.40 11.72 1.35
N VAL A 822 -12.21 12.24 1.24
CA VAL A 822 -11.00 11.85 1.98
C VAL A 822 -10.27 13.10 2.42
N SER A 823 -9.74 13.08 3.63
CA SER A 823 -8.93 14.18 4.16
C SER A 823 -7.57 13.65 4.62
N THR A 824 -6.57 14.51 4.55
CA THR A 824 -5.29 14.32 5.24
C THR A 824 -5.11 15.42 6.26
N VAL A 825 -4.58 15.09 7.43
CA VAL A 825 -4.13 16.08 8.41
C VAL A 825 -2.70 16.42 8.04
N ALA A 826 -2.53 17.60 7.48
CA ALA A 826 -1.20 18.10 7.13
C ALA A 826 -0.47 18.54 8.40
N SER A 827 0.76 18.11 8.57
CA SER A 827 1.58 18.42 9.76
C SER A 827 3.06 18.21 9.46
N GLY A 828 3.91 18.70 10.36
CA GLY A 828 5.35 18.48 10.32
C GLY A 828 6.06 19.25 9.20
N ILE A 829 7.03 18.61 8.57
CA ILE A 829 7.94 19.22 7.59
C ILE A 829 7.18 19.86 6.43
N GLY A 830 7.49 21.13 6.17
CA GLY A 830 6.88 21.92 5.08
C GLY A 830 5.45 22.38 5.35
N VAL A 831 4.88 22.05 6.52
CA VAL A 831 3.54 22.45 6.95
C VAL A 831 3.60 23.32 8.20
N TYR A 832 4.36 22.94 9.23
CA TYR A 832 4.60 23.71 10.43
C TYR A 832 5.94 24.44 10.33
N GLU A 833 5.89 25.76 10.40
CA GLU A 833 7.04 26.65 10.22
C GLU A 833 8.11 26.53 11.30
N TYR A 834 7.73 26.15 12.52
CA TYR A 834 8.66 25.98 13.63
C TYR A 834 9.38 24.63 13.64
N ALA A 835 8.82 23.65 12.90
CA ALA A 835 9.40 22.31 12.85
C ALA A 835 10.75 22.32 12.13
N TYR A 836 11.67 21.50 12.60
CA TYR A 836 12.97 21.27 11.95
C TYR A 836 13.72 22.56 11.61
N GLN A 837 13.92 23.43 12.61
CA GLN A 837 14.60 24.74 12.47
C GLN A 837 13.88 25.74 11.55
N GLY A 838 12.59 25.58 11.38
CA GLY A 838 11.80 26.49 10.57
C GLY A 838 12.17 26.44 9.09
N VAL A 839 12.22 25.26 8.51
CA VAL A 839 12.33 25.12 7.06
C VAL A 839 11.02 25.52 6.42
N PHE A 840 11.01 26.70 5.77
CA PHE A 840 9.80 27.26 5.18
C PHE A 840 9.55 26.71 3.78
N SER A 841 8.28 26.39 3.51
CA SER A 841 7.79 25.99 2.19
C SER A 841 6.97 27.10 1.50
N ASP A 842 6.42 26.81 0.34
CA ASP A 842 5.58 27.73 -0.43
C ASP A 842 4.38 28.30 0.32
N ILE A 843 3.77 27.52 1.23
CA ILE A 843 2.58 27.98 1.99
C ILE A 843 2.89 29.07 3.01
N HIS A 844 4.15 29.18 3.45
CA HIS A 844 4.59 30.18 4.43
C HIS A 844 4.91 31.54 3.82
N GLN A 845 5.16 31.61 2.50
CA GLN A 845 5.52 32.85 1.80
C GLN A 845 4.44 33.95 1.94
N HIS A 846 3.17 33.53 2.03
CA HIS A 846 2.02 34.42 2.21
C HIS A 846 1.42 34.32 3.61
N ALA A 847 2.27 34.11 4.63
CA ALA A 847 1.86 34.13 6.02
C ALA A 847 1.38 35.53 6.44
N TRP A 848 0.53 35.56 7.44
CA TRP A 848 0.00 36.79 7.98
C TRP A 848 1.11 37.73 8.47
N THR A 849 1.05 38.99 8.05
CA THR A 849 1.76 40.12 8.62
C THR A 849 0.83 41.32 8.68
N GLN A 850 1.05 42.25 9.63
CA GLN A 850 0.25 43.45 9.73
C GLN A 850 0.31 44.31 8.46
N GLU A 851 1.46 44.34 7.78
CA GLU A 851 1.67 45.04 6.51
C GLU A 851 0.82 44.44 5.39
N ARG A 852 0.85 43.10 5.20
CA ARG A 852 0.02 42.40 4.19
C ARG A 852 -1.46 42.64 4.43
N TRP A 853 -1.90 42.56 5.67
CA TRP A 853 -3.28 42.87 6.02
C TRP A 853 -3.67 44.29 5.64
N ASN A 854 -2.85 45.28 6.02
CA ASN A 854 -3.11 46.69 5.75
C ASN A 854 -3.12 47.03 4.24
N ASN A 855 -2.31 46.33 3.45
CA ASN A 855 -2.23 46.45 2.00
C ASN A 855 -3.33 45.70 1.26
N GLY A 856 -4.15 44.89 1.95
CA GLY A 856 -5.14 44.03 1.32
C GLY A 856 -4.56 42.90 0.49
N GLU A 857 -3.32 42.50 0.80
CA GLU A 857 -2.63 41.39 0.11
C GLU A 857 -3.22 40.05 0.53
N LYS A 858 -3.02 39.04 -0.31
CA LYS A 858 -3.47 37.67 -0.02
C LYS A 858 -2.71 37.05 1.13
N ILE A 859 -3.43 36.59 2.14
CA ILE A 859 -2.90 35.88 3.31
C ILE A 859 -3.35 34.41 3.21
N GLU A 860 -2.42 33.49 3.23
CA GLU A 860 -2.68 32.05 3.05
C GLU A 860 -2.27 31.17 4.23
N TYR A 861 -1.58 31.76 5.23
CA TYR A 861 -1.07 31.08 6.42
C TYR A 861 -1.15 32.04 7.63
N PRO A 862 -1.33 31.55 8.88
CA PRO A 862 -1.34 32.40 10.06
C PRO A 862 0.01 33.04 10.33
N ALA A 863 0.09 33.85 11.38
CA ALA A 863 1.35 34.45 11.82
C ALA A 863 2.38 33.36 12.12
N LEU A 864 3.56 33.49 11.50
CA LEU A 864 4.70 32.59 11.74
C LEU A 864 5.20 32.70 13.20
N SER A 865 5.71 31.60 13.73
CA SER A 865 6.34 31.51 15.04
C SER A 865 7.63 30.70 14.97
N LEU A 866 8.58 30.98 15.88
CA LEU A 866 9.78 30.15 16.08
C LEU A 866 9.50 28.90 16.91
N ASN A 867 8.34 28.88 17.59
CA ASN A 867 7.93 27.82 18.50
C ASN A 867 6.51 27.33 18.16
N GLU A 868 6.10 26.25 18.78
CA GLU A 868 4.71 25.82 18.74
C GLU A 868 3.80 26.94 19.30
N SER A 869 2.73 27.26 18.58
CA SER A 869 1.77 28.30 18.91
C SER A 869 0.35 27.77 18.95
N THR A 870 -0.61 28.65 19.31
CA THR A 870 -2.05 28.33 19.29
C THR A 870 -2.56 27.89 17.90
N ASN A 871 -1.81 28.17 16.84
CA ASN A 871 -2.15 27.78 15.47
C ASN A 871 -1.94 26.28 15.20
N HIS A 872 -1.06 25.58 15.94
CA HIS A 872 -0.59 24.23 15.64
C HIS A 872 -1.42 23.11 16.30
N VAL A 873 -2.53 23.47 16.94
CA VAL A 873 -3.52 22.48 17.37
C VAL A 873 -4.27 21.89 16.17
N ALA A 874 -4.86 20.71 16.35
CA ALA A 874 -5.68 20.11 15.30
C ALA A 874 -6.87 21.03 14.98
N ASN A 875 -6.92 21.57 13.77
CA ASN A 875 -7.93 22.53 13.34
C ASN A 875 -8.30 22.37 11.85
N SER A 876 -9.37 23.04 11.45
CA SER A 876 -9.92 22.92 10.10
C SER A 876 -9.01 23.45 8.99
N PHE A 877 -7.98 24.28 9.30
CA PHE A 877 -7.03 24.77 8.32
C PHE A 877 -6.06 23.66 7.85
N PHE A 878 -5.58 22.84 8.79
CA PHE A 878 -4.62 21.77 8.50
C PHE A 878 -5.29 20.46 8.05
N VAL A 879 -6.61 20.42 7.99
CA VAL A 879 -7.34 19.30 7.40
C VAL A 879 -7.56 19.57 5.91
N TRP A 880 -6.69 19.03 5.09
CA TRP A 880 -6.70 19.26 3.65
C TRP A 880 -7.56 18.22 2.91
N ASN A 881 -8.20 18.69 1.85
CA ASN A 881 -8.97 17.81 0.96
C ASN A 881 -8.02 17.00 0.07
N ALA A 882 -7.85 15.73 0.39
CA ALA A 882 -6.97 14.80 -0.31
C ALA A 882 -7.64 14.08 -1.50
N SER A 883 -8.76 14.60 -2.01
CA SER A 883 -9.42 14.06 -3.20
C SER A 883 -8.56 14.32 -4.44
N TYR A 884 -8.47 13.30 -5.31
CA TYR A 884 -7.71 13.41 -6.55
C TYR A 884 -8.30 12.58 -7.69
N LEU A 885 -7.89 12.92 -8.91
CA LEU A 885 -7.99 12.11 -10.12
C LEU A 885 -6.59 11.98 -10.72
N ARG A 886 -6.13 10.75 -10.97
CA ARG A 886 -4.79 10.46 -11.46
C ARG A 886 -4.83 9.61 -12.71
N LEU A 887 -4.07 9.99 -13.75
CA LEU A 887 -3.73 9.07 -14.84
C LEU A 887 -2.74 8.06 -14.27
N LYS A 888 -3.32 6.96 -13.76
CA LYS A 888 -2.60 5.95 -12.98
C LYS A 888 -1.70 5.12 -13.86
N ASN A 889 -2.19 4.72 -15.05
CA ASN A 889 -1.39 3.95 -15.99
C ASN A 889 -1.76 4.32 -17.43
N MET A 890 -0.77 4.32 -18.30
CA MET A 890 -0.91 4.45 -19.74
C MET A 890 0.05 3.45 -20.39
N GLU A 891 -0.40 2.75 -21.41
CA GLU A 891 0.46 1.91 -22.25
C GLU A 891 0.15 2.14 -23.72
N ILE A 892 1.19 2.26 -24.53
CA ILE A 892 1.16 2.21 -25.99
C ILE A 892 2.06 1.04 -26.37
N ALA A 893 1.52 0.03 -27.03
CA ALA A 893 2.28 -1.15 -27.41
C ALA A 893 2.08 -1.48 -28.89
N TYR A 894 3.12 -2.00 -29.49
CA TYR A 894 3.09 -2.42 -30.88
C TYR A 894 3.66 -3.84 -31.02
N THR A 895 2.82 -4.72 -31.53
CA THR A 895 3.20 -6.09 -31.88
C THR A 895 3.57 -6.18 -33.35
N LEU A 896 4.78 -6.60 -33.62
CA LEU A 896 5.26 -6.72 -35.01
C LEU A 896 4.47 -7.78 -35.78
N PRO A 897 4.21 -7.52 -37.08
CA PRO A 897 3.61 -8.51 -37.95
C PRO A 897 4.46 -9.81 -38.01
N LYS A 898 3.80 -10.95 -38.04
CA LYS A 898 4.46 -12.29 -38.00
C LYS A 898 5.56 -12.50 -39.04
N HIS A 899 5.41 -11.89 -40.23
CA HIS A 899 6.43 -12.01 -41.30
C HIS A 899 7.74 -11.31 -40.94
N ILE A 900 7.71 -10.30 -40.04
CA ILE A 900 8.90 -9.60 -39.56
C ILE A 900 9.51 -10.42 -38.40
N SER A 901 8.69 -10.84 -37.46
CA SER A 901 9.13 -11.59 -36.27
C SER A 901 9.83 -12.91 -36.65
N LYS A 902 9.30 -13.61 -37.65
CA LYS A 902 9.89 -14.84 -38.14
C LYS A 902 11.31 -14.68 -38.73
N LYS A 903 11.67 -13.48 -39.23
CA LYS A 903 13.05 -13.22 -39.71
C LYS A 903 14.11 -13.30 -38.64
N VAL A 904 13.71 -13.12 -37.38
CA VAL A 904 14.61 -13.23 -36.19
C VAL A 904 14.27 -14.47 -35.36
N CYS A 905 13.61 -15.46 -35.96
CA CYS A 905 13.20 -16.71 -35.32
C CYS A 905 12.25 -16.55 -34.13
N ALA A 906 11.59 -15.41 -33.99
CA ALA A 906 10.61 -15.15 -32.96
C ALA A 906 9.17 -15.35 -33.46
N GLU A 907 8.32 -15.94 -32.64
CA GLU A 907 6.88 -16.04 -32.93
C GLU A 907 6.18 -14.71 -32.76
N ASN A 908 6.60 -13.94 -31.73
CA ASN A 908 6.02 -12.65 -31.40
C ASN A 908 7.09 -11.68 -30.87
N ILE A 909 7.04 -10.43 -31.33
CA ILE A 909 7.84 -9.33 -30.81
C ILE A 909 6.92 -8.18 -30.49
N ARG A 910 6.90 -7.76 -29.20
CA ARG A 910 6.09 -6.65 -28.72
C ARG A 910 6.98 -5.58 -28.10
N PHE A 911 6.85 -4.36 -28.57
CA PHE A 911 7.40 -3.17 -27.95
C PHE A 911 6.32 -2.45 -27.16
N SER A 912 6.67 -1.88 -26.02
CA SER A 912 5.74 -1.10 -25.20
C SER A 912 6.40 0.17 -24.65
N LEU A 913 5.62 1.24 -24.65
CA LEU A 913 5.88 2.44 -23.87
C LEU A 913 4.80 2.51 -22.81
N SER A 914 5.17 2.48 -21.55
CA SER A 914 4.20 2.55 -20.46
C SER A 914 4.59 3.62 -19.44
N GLY A 915 3.60 4.11 -18.73
CA GLY A 915 3.81 5.08 -17.68
C GLY A 915 2.88 4.88 -16.51
N GLN A 916 3.31 5.35 -15.35
CA GLN A 916 2.55 5.27 -14.11
C GLN A 916 2.56 6.60 -13.37
N ASN A 917 1.43 6.97 -12.73
CA ASN A 917 1.25 8.22 -12.00
C ASN A 917 1.58 9.47 -12.85
N LEU A 918 1.24 9.45 -14.15
CA LEU A 918 1.71 10.45 -15.11
C LEU A 918 1.17 11.85 -14.84
N LEU A 919 -0.12 11.95 -14.50
CA LEU A 919 -0.79 13.21 -14.19
C LEU A 919 -1.63 13.05 -12.94
N THR A 920 -1.64 14.05 -12.07
CA THR A 920 -2.49 14.08 -10.86
C THR A 920 -3.18 15.45 -10.77
N PHE A 921 -4.51 15.41 -10.68
CA PHE A 921 -5.36 16.56 -10.41
C PHE A 921 -5.92 16.38 -9.01
N ASP A 922 -5.60 17.29 -8.09
CA ASP A 922 -5.98 17.19 -6.67
C ASP A 922 -6.50 18.52 -6.13
N LYS A 923 -6.90 18.49 -4.85
CA LYS A 923 -7.42 19.64 -4.10
C LYS A 923 -6.55 20.00 -2.89
N MET A 924 -5.29 19.56 -2.90
CA MET A 924 -4.33 19.89 -1.85
C MET A 924 -4.02 21.40 -1.85
N ARG A 925 -3.73 21.95 -0.67
CA ARG A 925 -3.28 23.35 -0.55
C ARG A 925 -1.87 23.54 -1.08
N SER A 926 -0.97 22.60 -0.83
CA SER A 926 0.38 22.61 -1.40
C SER A 926 0.46 21.76 -2.68
N LYS A 927 1.14 22.28 -3.70
CA LYS A 927 1.44 21.59 -4.94
C LYS A 927 2.63 20.62 -4.82
N TYR A 928 3.31 20.65 -3.70
CA TYR A 928 4.55 19.91 -3.44
C TYR A 928 4.35 18.71 -2.55
N ILE A 929 3.12 18.43 -2.12
CA ILE A 929 2.74 17.28 -1.30
C ILE A 929 1.72 16.45 -2.09
N ASP A 930 1.98 15.13 -2.20
CA ASP A 930 1.03 14.21 -2.84
C ASP A 930 -0.17 13.95 -1.91
N PRO A 931 -1.41 13.92 -2.43
CA PRO A 931 -2.62 13.73 -1.62
C PRO A 931 -2.65 12.39 -0.87
N GLU A 932 -1.93 11.37 -1.33
CA GLU A 932 -1.86 10.09 -0.63
C GLU A 932 -0.86 10.10 0.53
N ILE A 933 0.17 10.96 0.50
CA ILE A 933 1.23 11.06 1.51
C ILE A 933 0.88 12.05 2.61
N GLY A 934 0.66 13.32 2.29
CA GLY A 934 0.20 14.36 3.22
C GLY A 934 1.29 15.12 3.98
N THR A 935 2.57 14.85 3.75
CA THR A 935 3.72 15.58 4.31
C THR A 935 4.86 15.67 3.30
N MET A 936 5.74 16.65 3.43
CA MET A 936 6.97 16.73 2.63
C MET A 936 8.08 15.80 3.16
N GLY A 937 8.02 15.41 4.43
CA GLY A 937 9.04 14.58 5.08
C GLY A 937 9.04 13.11 4.67
N ASP A 938 8.02 12.64 3.96
CA ASP A 938 7.95 11.27 3.45
C ASP A 938 8.23 11.23 1.95
N PHE A 939 8.74 10.08 1.47
CA PHE A 939 8.94 9.86 0.04
C PHE A 939 7.63 9.99 -0.73
N GLN A 940 7.65 10.85 -1.75
CA GLN A 940 6.50 11.03 -2.63
C GLN A 940 6.42 9.87 -3.65
N PRO A 941 5.22 9.47 -4.12
CA PRO A 941 5.07 8.42 -5.14
C PRO A 941 5.91 8.68 -6.37
N TYR A 942 6.38 7.61 -7.02
CA TYR A 942 7.10 7.74 -8.28
C TYR A 942 6.16 7.90 -9.48
N ARG A 943 6.50 8.84 -10.35
CA ARG A 943 6.11 8.85 -11.74
C ARG A 943 7.10 7.99 -12.50
N VAL A 944 6.61 7.03 -13.25
CA VAL A 944 7.46 6.06 -13.96
C VAL A 944 7.21 6.19 -15.46
N TYR A 945 8.27 6.23 -16.24
CA TYR A 945 8.25 6.13 -17.70
C TYR A 945 9.05 4.87 -18.07
N ASN A 946 8.46 3.97 -18.81
CA ASN A 946 9.04 2.67 -19.11
C ASN A 946 9.03 2.36 -20.60
N ILE A 947 10.12 1.80 -21.07
CA ILE A 947 10.26 1.18 -22.39
C ILE A 947 10.45 -0.30 -22.18
N GLY A 948 9.58 -1.10 -22.80
CA GLY A 948 9.62 -2.55 -22.69
C GLY A 948 9.73 -3.25 -24.03
N VAL A 949 10.38 -4.41 -24.04
CA VAL A 949 10.41 -5.33 -25.18
C VAL A 949 10.13 -6.74 -24.69
N SER A 950 9.31 -7.48 -25.43
CA SER A 950 8.99 -8.89 -25.19
C SER A 950 9.17 -9.69 -26.47
N LEU A 951 9.95 -10.77 -26.39
CA LEU A 951 10.25 -11.68 -27.51
C LEU A 951 9.77 -13.07 -27.12
N THR A 952 8.90 -13.66 -27.91
CA THR A 952 8.44 -15.06 -27.71
C THR A 952 8.94 -15.93 -28.88
N PHE A 953 9.55 -17.06 -28.54
CA PHE A 953 10.13 -18.04 -29.44
C PHE A 953 9.35 -19.34 -29.44
#